data_7b5d2323560f9b1b275f17106cbd012b
#
_entry.id   7b5d2323560f9b1b275f17106cbd012b
#
_cell.length_a   1.000
_cell.length_b   1.000
_cell.length_c   1.000
_cell.angle_alpha   90.00
_cell.angle_beta   90.00
_cell.angle_gamma   90.00
#
_symmetry.space_group_name_H-M   'P 1'
#
loop_
_entity.id
_entity.type
_entity.pdbx_description
1 polymer ?
#
loop_
_entity_poly.entity_id
_entity_poly.type
_entity_poly.pdbx_seq_one_letter_code
_entity_poly.pdbx_strand_id
1 'polypeptide(L)'
;MPMNDRMEQSLFRYIWSHSKRQQIWILIIVALSMPTYFLAFDIPKQIVNGPIQGGGFESPDATQKVMAIEVGNPFGDQSYTLFSGFEVDRMGALIALSMAFLGYVIINGAFKLYINTYKGRLGERMLRRLRYQLVDRVLRFPFPQYRRVRSSEIATMIKDEVDPLGGFIGEAFATPAFLVGQALSALLFIMLQSWALGLVTLAILMVQTLLIPKLRARLRQLALQRQLTARDLSGRVSEIVDGATDIRLNDSTNFERSDISDRLGRIFFIRFDFYQWKFMVKFINNFLAQFTPFVFYLGGGILAIRGNLDIGQLVAVIAAYKDLPGPIKELIDWDYQRLDVQVKYIQVVNAFDVTPLAPPQTQELQTGQVPHLEGPFVFRQVSATDESGKMLINGVDLTIELHEDVAALGGGGDGAEVIGELIARLIPPSAGTINVGSTPLSSIPEWQTGRRIGYVGPEPFFAHGQARDALLSGLRHAPFRPAPEGKAMSPLILREASASGNPPFDRHANWIDYEATGATTEEELAKRITDVLALVNLQEDFYAFGLRTKLSDAADGHDEEMFLKARSIFLDRLTKGDNAADVEPFVLTQFNSQLTLFQNIVFGAVSSPDMLPNEIPSDSPLWAFLALDGLDAKLYRLGREASSVIVDLFGEVSDNMKILERLDLIDPTRLPDYSAVLGRTEGVDFARVPQPDRQKFIRVALNYSEPRHRLDLLTDDLSDAIVKARLEFREKLPARMRKDFSFHDPEEINPFASLQDNILFGRIADGRAGAADRVGALLRAILEEVGLSYAVLERGLKYEIGSGGRRLSLSQRQQLGLARVLLRRPEFLIVNRGLNALDNRTVEKVVRGILDMSKSETGGFGVLWITSAESHAALFHRVIKFSRGTLISDEMGE
;
A
#
# COMPACT_ATOMS: atom_id res chain seq x y z
N MET A 1 -11.95 -22.12 23.30
CA MET A 1 -11.45 -21.30 24.42
C MET A 1 -11.85 -19.85 24.11
N PRO A 2 -12.55 -19.13 24.99
CA PRO A 2 -12.79 -17.73 24.79
C PRO A 2 -11.44 -17.02 24.70
N MET A 3 -11.12 -16.48 23.55
CA MET A 3 -9.93 -15.63 23.38
C MET A 3 -10.14 -14.43 24.31
N ASN A 4 -9.23 -14.29 25.27
CA ASN A 4 -9.19 -13.11 26.12
C ASN A 4 -9.05 -11.92 25.17
N ASP A 5 -10.07 -11.07 25.06
CA ASP A 5 -10.14 -9.96 24.09
C ASP A 5 -9.07 -8.88 24.35
N ARG A 6 -8.40 -8.96 25.48
CA ARG A 6 -7.29 -8.08 25.85
C ARG A 6 -5.96 -8.58 25.27
N MET A 7 -5.16 -7.66 24.80
CA MET A 7 -3.80 -7.96 24.38
C MET A 7 -2.90 -8.27 25.58
N GLU A 8 -1.97 -9.21 25.41
CA GLU A 8 -0.97 -9.50 26.43
C GLU A 8 -0.10 -8.25 26.68
N GLN A 9 -0.05 -7.77 27.93
CA GLN A 9 0.70 -6.56 28.29
C GLN A 9 2.22 -6.76 28.23
N SER A 10 2.69 -7.99 28.38
CA SER A 10 4.11 -8.33 28.35
C SER A 10 4.48 -9.03 27.04
N LEU A 11 5.47 -8.47 26.32
CA LEU A 11 6.00 -9.06 25.10
C LEU A 11 6.51 -10.50 25.33
N PHE A 12 7.21 -10.77 26.45
CA PHE A 12 7.70 -12.11 26.75
C PHE A 12 6.59 -13.13 26.98
N ARG A 13 5.49 -12.71 27.63
CA ARG A 13 4.32 -13.56 27.79
C ARG A 13 3.66 -13.83 26.44
N TYR A 14 3.57 -12.83 25.58
CA TYR A 14 3.06 -12.96 24.22
C TYR A 14 3.90 -13.96 23.41
N ILE A 15 5.24 -13.85 23.44
CA ILE A 15 6.13 -14.76 22.74
C ILE A 15 5.96 -16.19 23.27
N TRP A 16 5.95 -16.36 24.59
CA TRP A 16 5.84 -17.67 25.22
C TRP A 16 4.50 -18.34 24.93
N SER A 17 3.39 -17.62 25.02
CA SER A 17 2.06 -18.19 24.75
C SER A 17 1.90 -18.69 23.32
N HIS A 18 2.53 -18.02 22.36
CA HIS A 18 2.32 -18.33 20.93
C HIS A 18 3.45 -19.15 20.28
N SER A 19 4.62 -19.28 20.91
CA SER A 19 5.76 -19.99 20.32
C SER A 19 6.52 -20.92 21.29
N LYS A 20 5.89 -21.35 22.39
CA LYS A 20 6.50 -22.16 23.45
C LYS A 20 7.30 -23.36 22.94
N ARG A 21 6.68 -24.17 22.05
CA ARG A 21 7.34 -25.41 21.52
C ARG A 21 8.59 -25.06 20.70
N GLN A 22 8.52 -24.04 19.90
CA GLN A 22 9.63 -23.57 19.06
C GLN A 22 10.76 -22.97 19.91
N GLN A 23 10.43 -22.23 20.96
CA GLN A 23 11.42 -21.68 21.89
C GLN A 23 12.15 -22.79 22.67
N ILE A 24 11.43 -23.79 23.16
CA ILE A 24 12.04 -24.93 23.84
C ILE A 24 12.97 -25.69 22.90
N TRP A 25 12.54 -25.94 21.65
CA TRP A 25 13.36 -26.62 20.67
C TRP A 25 14.69 -25.93 20.41
N ILE A 26 14.66 -24.61 20.18
CA ILE A 26 15.89 -23.86 19.91
C ILE A 26 16.80 -23.80 21.14
N LEU A 27 16.26 -23.74 22.36
CA LEU A 27 17.04 -23.82 23.61
C LEU A 27 17.75 -25.16 23.78
N ILE A 28 17.12 -26.28 23.38
CA ILE A 28 17.77 -27.61 23.37
C ILE A 28 18.95 -27.60 22.39
N ILE A 29 18.77 -27.06 21.18
CA ILE A 29 19.88 -26.98 20.20
C ILE A 29 21.02 -26.09 20.71
N VAL A 30 20.68 -24.96 21.36
CA VAL A 30 21.67 -24.11 22.01
C VAL A 30 22.44 -24.87 23.08
N ALA A 31 21.76 -25.63 23.97
CA ALA A 31 22.41 -26.43 25.00
C ALA A 31 23.31 -27.50 24.39
N LEU A 32 22.90 -28.16 23.30
CA LEU A 32 23.70 -29.18 22.59
C LEU A 32 24.94 -28.57 21.91
N SER A 33 24.96 -27.29 21.58
CA SER A 33 26.11 -26.61 20.98
C SER A 33 27.20 -26.24 21.99
N MET A 34 26.90 -26.17 23.30
CA MET A 34 27.86 -25.70 24.30
C MET A 34 29.03 -26.67 24.55
N PRO A 35 28.85 -28.00 24.64
CA PRO A 35 29.97 -28.93 24.79
C PRO A 35 30.98 -28.85 23.62
N THR A 36 30.50 -28.71 22.37
CA THR A 36 31.37 -28.60 21.21
C THR A 36 32.16 -27.29 21.22
N TYR A 37 31.54 -26.22 21.70
CA TYR A 37 32.18 -24.91 21.86
C TYR A 37 33.28 -24.98 22.96
N PHE A 38 33.01 -25.63 24.10
CA PHE A 38 33.98 -25.79 25.18
C PHE A 38 35.19 -26.61 24.75
N LEU A 39 34.97 -27.75 24.07
CA LEU A 39 36.04 -28.65 23.62
C LEU A 39 36.96 -27.96 22.59
N ALA A 40 36.43 -27.05 21.79
CA ALA A 40 37.22 -26.30 20.81
C ALA A 40 38.30 -25.40 21.47
N PHE A 41 38.18 -25.01 22.73
CA PHE A 41 39.20 -24.25 23.46
C PHE A 41 40.37 -25.11 23.95
N ASP A 42 40.16 -26.45 24.15
CA ASP A 42 41.21 -27.31 24.67
C ASP A 42 42.22 -27.78 23.61
N ILE A 43 41.79 -27.84 22.35
CA ILE A 43 42.66 -28.32 21.26
C ILE A 43 43.89 -27.44 21.03
N PRO A 44 43.86 -26.10 21.01
CA PRO A 44 45.05 -25.26 20.88
C PRO A 44 46.08 -25.51 21.96
N LYS A 45 45.65 -25.80 23.22
CA LYS A 45 46.55 -26.23 24.33
C LYS A 45 47.24 -27.52 24.00
N GLN A 46 46.49 -28.54 23.54
CA GLN A 46 47.03 -29.83 23.15
C GLN A 46 48.04 -29.72 22.01
N ILE A 47 47.76 -28.87 21.00
CA ILE A 47 48.66 -28.59 19.87
C ILE A 47 49.97 -27.97 20.35
N VAL A 48 49.89 -26.97 21.25
CA VAL A 48 51.08 -26.29 21.75
C VAL A 48 51.91 -27.18 22.64
N ASN A 49 51.33 -27.83 23.64
CA ASN A 49 52.07 -28.62 24.60
C ASN A 49 52.59 -29.97 24.05
N GLY A 50 51.80 -30.62 23.14
CA GLY A 50 52.20 -31.87 22.51
C GLY A 50 53.17 -31.65 21.33
N PRO A 51 52.65 -31.56 20.09
CA PRO A 51 53.48 -31.53 18.90
C PRO A 51 54.40 -30.33 18.79
N ILE A 52 54.07 -29.14 19.31
CA ILE A 52 54.91 -27.95 19.16
C ILE A 52 56.06 -27.98 20.20
N GLN A 53 55.76 -28.18 21.49
CA GLN A 53 56.76 -28.20 22.54
C GLN A 53 57.40 -29.58 22.73
N GLY A 54 56.88 -30.64 22.10
CA GLY A 54 57.45 -31.98 22.20
C GLY A 54 57.01 -32.75 23.44
N GLY A 55 55.98 -32.28 24.20
CA GLY A 55 55.47 -32.99 25.37
C GLY A 55 54.88 -34.35 24.99
N GLY A 56 55.38 -35.43 25.55
CA GLY A 56 55.01 -36.78 25.18
C GLY A 56 55.75 -37.38 23.97
N PHE A 57 56.70 -36.64 23.34
CA PHE A 57 57.51 -37.06 22.19
C PHE A 57 59.02 -36.93 22.56
N GLU A 58 59.45 -37.69 23.56
CA GLU A 58 60.80 -37.58 24.10
C GLU A 58 61.90 -38.23 23.20
N SER A 59 61.51 -39.00 22.16
CA SER A 59 62.36 -39.54 21.13
C SER A 59 61.82 -39.34 19.74
N PRO A 60 62.64 -39.32 18.63
CA PRO A 60 62.18 -39.14 17.28
C PRO A 60 61.11 -40.14 16.80
N ASP A 61 61.08 -41.32 17.35
CA ASP A 61 60.16 -42.41 17.01
C ASP A 61 59.01 -42.56 18.04
N ALA A 62 58.88 -41.62 18.99
CA ALA A 62 57.83 -41.66 19.99
C ALA A 62 56.46 -41.44 19.35
N THR A 63 55.51 -42.32 19.62
CA THR A 63 54.10 -42.21 19.25
C THR A 63 53.23 -41.84 20.43
N GLN A 64 52.21 -41.02 20.25
CA GLN A 64 51.24 -40.66 21.29
C GLN A 64 49.84 -40.95 20.82
N LYS A 65 48.97 -41.39 21.75
CA LYS A 65 47.51 -41.52 21.47
C LYS A 65 46.87 -40.16 21.48
N VAL A 66 46.35 -39.76 20.34
CA VAL A 66 45.64 -38.49 20.15
C VAL A 66 44.17 -38.76 19.93
N MET A 67 43.31 -37.85 20.42
CA MET A 67 41.84 -37.91 20.31
C MET A 67 41.19 -39.09 21.05
N ALA A 68 41.82 -39.68 22.10
CA ALA A 68 41.14 -40.64 22.93
C ALA A 68 39.98 -40.01 23.70
N ILE A 69 38.82 -40.68 23.68
CA ILE A 69 37.61 -40.24 24.42
C ILE A 69 37.40 -41.18 25.59
N GLU A 70 37.77 -40.72 26.77
CA GLU A 70 37.53 -41.42 28.01
C GLU A 70 36.46 -40.69 28.82
N VAL A 71 35.39 -41.39 29.17
CA VAL A 71 34.32 -40.86 30.03
C VAL A 71 34.50 -41.44 31.41
N GLY A 72 34.94 -40.58 32.34
CA GLY A 72 35.03 -40.93 33.76
C GLY A 72 33.65 -41.19 34.36
N ASN A 73 33.50 -42.25 35.12
CA ASN A 73 32.26 -42.47 35.88
C ASN A 73 32.18 -41.43 37.02
N PRO A 74 31.16 -40.53 37.03
CA PRO A 74 31.02 -39.51 38.08
C PRO A 74 30.75 -40.11 39.48
N PHE A 75 30.52 -41.41 39.55
CA PHE A 75 30.23 -42.13 40.80
C PHE A 75 31.22 -43.30 41.13
N GLY A 76 32.38 -43.36 40.45
CA GLY A 76 33.38 -44.41 40.70
C GLY A 76 34.68 -44.22 39.91
N ASP A 77 35.79 -44.84 40.33
CA ASP A 77 37.14 -44.73 39.78
C ASP A 77 37.33 -45.39 38.38
N GLN A 78 36.28 -45.86 37.72
CA GLN A 78 36.37 -46.52 36.42
C GLN A 78 36.10 -45.54 35.29
N SER A 79 37.06 -45.35 34.34
CA SER A 79 36.85 -44.63 33.08
C SER A 79 36.45 -45.67 31.99
N TYR A 80 35.43 -45.28 31.24
CA TYR A 80 35.01 -46.00 30.02
C TYR A 80 35.63 -45.33 28.81
N THR A 81 36.49 -46.06 28.08
CA THR A 81 37.08 -45.57 26.83
C THR A 81 36.10 -45.79 25.73
N LEU A 82 35.41 -44.72 25.28
CA LEU A 82 34.51 -44.74 24.13
C LEU A 82 35.29 -44.84 22.80
N PHE A 83 36.45 -44.24 22.76
CA PHE A 83 37.34 -44.29 21.61
C PHE A 83 38.80 -44.28 22.09
N SER A 84 39.61 -45.25 21.61
CA SER A 84 40.99 -45.46 22.08
C SER A 84 41.99 -44.45 21.50
N GLY A 85 41.57 -43.58 20.61
CA GLY A 85 42.44 -42.65 19.90
C GLY A 85 43.28 -43.27 18.78
N PHE A 86 44.04 -42.42 18.09
CA PHE A 86 45.01 -42.84 17.08
C PHE A 86 46.42 -42.71 17.64
N GLU A 87 47.25 -43.73 17.45
CA GLU A 87 48.70 -43.65 17.75
C GLU A 87 49.40 -43.00 16.55
N VAL A 88 49.94 -41.82 16.74
CA VAL A 88 50.56 -41.02 15.69
C VAL A 88 51.91 -40.46 16.16
N ASP A 89 52.79 -40.25 15.23
CA ASP A 89 54.04 -39.53 15.43
C ASP A 89 53.80 -38.01 15.68
N ARG A 90 54.81 -37.27 15.97
CA ARG A 90 54.72 -35.83 16.30
C ARG A 90 54.03 -34.99 15.20
N MET A 91 54.37 -35.26 13.92
CA MET A 91 53.80 -34.54 12.79
C MET A 91 52.32 -34.96 12.56
N GLY A 92 52.06 -36.27 12.64
CA GLY A 92 50.72 -36.82 12.59
C GLY A 92 49.81 -36.27 13.69
N ALA A 93 50.33 -36.11 14.92
CA ALA A 93 49.59 -35.47 16.03
C ALA A 93 49.23 -34.00 15.73
N LEU A 94 50.15 -33.22 15.14
CA LEU A 94 49.88 -31.85 14.74
C LEU A 94 48.75 -31.78 13.68
N ILE A 95 48.84 -32.64 12.67
CA ILE A 95 47.84 -32.68 11.59
C ILE A 95 46.48 -33.16 12.16
N ALA A 96 46.46 -34.23 12.94
CA ALA A 96 45.24 -34.76 13.51
C ALA A 96 44.51 -33.77 14.43
N LEU A 97 45.25 -33.11 15.33
CA LEU A 97 44.66 -32.10 16.21
C LEU A 97 44.20 -30.84 15.42
N SER A 98 44.96 -30.42 14.41
CA SER A 98 44.56 -29.29 13.56
C SER A 98 43.30 -29.62 12.75
N MET A 99 43.18 -30.81 12.22
CA MET A 99 41.98 -31.29 11.55
C MET A 99 40.77 -31.42 12.51
N ALA A 100 41.01 -31.89 13.74
CA ALA A 100 39.98 -31.93 14.78
C ALA A 100 39.49 -30.52 15.13
N PHE A 101 40.41 -29.57 15.27
CA PHE A 101 40.07 -28.15 15.50
C PHE A 101 39.18 -27.62 14.38
N LEU A 102 39.58 -27.84 13.11
CA LEU A 102 38.79 -27.46 11.96
C LEU A 102 37.39 -28.11 11.98
N GLY A 103 37.31 -29.41 12.36
CA GLY A 103 36.04 -30.12 12.52
C GLY A 103 35.13 -29.47 13.55
N TYR A 104 35.65 -29.09 14.72
CA TYR A 104 34.84 -28.36 15.71
C TYR A 104 34.42 -26.97 15.25
N VAL A 105 35.27 -26.26 14.52
CA VAL A 105 34.92 -24.97 13.92
C VAL A 105 33.73 -25.12 12.94
N ILE A 106 33.76 -26.14 12.07
CA ILE A 106 32.68 -26.44 11.14
C ILE A 106 31.39 -26.80 11.89
N ILE A 107 31.47 -27.68 12.90
CA ILE A 107 30.31 -28.10 13.72
C ILE A 107 29.68 -26.88 14.42
N ASN A 108 30.49 -26.04 15.07
CA ASN A 108 30.04 -24.85 15.74
C ASN A 108 29.43 -23.85 14.74
N GLY A 109 30.04 -23.71 13.55
CA GLY A 109 29.51 -22.91 12.43
C GLY A 109 28.14 -23.42 11.99
N ALA A 110 27.96 -24.73 11.85
CA ALA A 110 26.71 -25.37 11.49
C ALA A 110 25.61 -25.13 12.55
N PHE A 111 25.94 -25.30 13.83
CA PHE A 111 25.01 -24.97 14.93
C PHE A 111 24.59 -23.49 14.86
N LYS A 112 25.55 -22.56 14.71
CA LYS A 112 25.27 -21.14 14.63
C LYS A 112 24.40 -20.79 13.41
N LEU A 113 24.66 -21.41 12.26
CA LEU A 113 23.85 -21.25 11.05
C LEU A 113 22.41 -21.73 11.29
N TYR A 114 22.25 -22.94 11.84
CA TYR A 114 20.93 -23.49 12.14
C TYR A 114 20.15 -22.61 13.14
N ILE A 115 20.76 -22.23 14.27
CA ILE A 115 20.16 -21.38 15.29
C ILE A 115 19.72 -20.05 14.69
N ASN A 116 20.57 -19.38 13.90
CA ASN A 116 20.26 -18.08 13.30
C ASN A 116 19.14 -18.19 12.27
N THR A 117 19.17 -19.22 11.40
CA THR A 117 18.10 -19.45 10.42
C THR A 117 16.75 -19.74 11.09
N TYR A 118 16.77 -20.55 12.16
CA TYR A 118 15.56 -20.90 12.90
C TYR A 118 14.99 -19.70 13.65
N LYS A 119 15.84 -18.88 14.31
CA LYS A 119 15.44 -17.60 14.94
C LYS A 119 14.78 -16.68 13.94
N GLY A 120 15.41 -16.49 12.77
CA GLY A 120 14.87 -15.63 11.72
C GLY A 120 13.48 -16.07 11.26
N ARG A 121 13.32 -17.36 10.93
CA ARG A 121 12.01 -17.90 10.54
C ARG A 121 10.95 -17.75 11.64
N LEU A 122 11.31 -17.99 12.88
CA LEU A 122 10.39 -17.83 14.01
C LEU A 122 9.99 -16.37 14.20
N GLY A 123 10.95 -15.46 14.12
CA GLY A 123 10.71 -14.01 14.22
C GLY A 123 9.74 -13.52 13.15
N GLU A 124 9.97 -13.89 11.88
CA GLU A 124 9.10 -13.51 10.77
C GLU A 124 7.67 -14.07 10.89
N ARG A 125 7.53 -15.33 11.34
CA ARG A 125 6.20 -15.91 11.58
C ARG A 125 5.43 -15.17 12.68
N MET A 126 6.11 -14.84 13.75
CA MET A 126 5.50 -14.12 14.88
C MET A 126 5.20 -12.67 14.54
N LEU A 127 6.05 -12.00 13.74
CA LEU A 127 5.80 -10.67 13.21
C LEU A 127 4.56 -10.66 12.31
N ARG A 128 4.48 -11.61 11.39
CA ARG A 128 3.30 -11.80 10.54
C ARG A 128 2.03 -12.00 11.37
N ARG A 129 2.11 -12.83 12.44
CA ARG A 129 1.01 -13.04 13.36
C ARG A 129 0.58 -11.76 14.06
N LEU A 130 1.54 -11.02 14.61
CA LEU A 130 1.26 -9.78 15.34
C LEU A 130 0.62 -8.73 14.40
N ARG A 131 1.20 -8.52 13.22
CA ARG A 131 0.63 -7.60 12.22
C ARG A 131 -0.81 -7.96 11.87
N TYR A 132 -1.07 -9.25 11.64
CA TYR A 132 -2.43 -9.71 11.36
C TYR A 132 -3.39 -9.45 12.52
N GLN A 133 -2.97 -9.78 13.76
CA GLN A 133 -3.80 -9.53 14.96
C GLN A 133 -4.11 -8.03 15.13
N LEU A 134 -3.18 -7.13 14.83
CA LEU A 134 -3.42 -5.70 14.89
C LEU A 134 -4.42 -5.24 13.82
N VAL A 135 -4.30 -5.73 12.57
CA VAL A 135 -5.28 -5.44 11.52
C VAL A 135 -6.65 -6.00 11.87
N ASP A 136 -6.73 -7.25 12.37
CA ASP A 136 -7.97 -7.86 12.83
C ASP A 136 -8.65 -7.01 13.93
N ARG A 137 -7.86 -6.49 14.89
CA ARG A 137 -8.41 -5.59 15.91
C ARG A 137 -8.91 -4.27 15.33
N VAL A 138 -8.18 -3.68 14.37
CA VAL A 138 -8.65 -2.48 13.67
C VAL A 138 -10.00 -2.74 13.02
N LEU A 139 -10.19 -3.87 12.33
CA LEU A 139 -11.47 -4.21 11.70
C LEU A 139 -12.61 -4.42 12.70
N ARG A 140 -12.29 -4.63 13.99
CA ARG A 140 -13.24 -4.83 15.09
C ARG A 140 -13.38 -3.62 16.01
N PHE A 141 -12.74 -2.50 15.70
CA PHE A 141 -12.91 -1.27 16.48
C PHE A 141 -14.37 -0.79 16.43
N PRO A 142 -14.90 -0.24 17.53
CA PRO A 142 -16.17 0.46 17.47
C PRO A 142 -16.08 1.66 16.54
N PHE A 143 -17.13 1.95 15.77
CA PHE A 143 -17.11 3.01 14.76
C PHE A 143 -16.67 4.39 15.29
N PRO A 144 -17.04 4.85 16.51
CA PRO A 144 -16.54 6.11 17.04
C PRO A 144 -15.01 6.14 17.17
N GLN A 145 -14.35 4.99 17.37
CA GLN A 145 -12.89 4.93 17.48
C GLN A 145 -12.18 5.33 16.20
N TYR A 146 -12.75 5.05 15.02
CA TYR A 146 -12.16 5.44 13.74
C TYR A 146 -12.09 6.97 13.56
N ARG A 147 -12.99 7.73 14.20
CA ARG A 147 -12.95 9.20 14.18
C ARG A 147 -11.83 9.77 15.06
N ARG A 148 -11.45 9.04 16.14
CA ARG A 148 -10.42 9.45 17.10
C ARG A 148 -9.00 9.12 16.65
N VAL A 149 -8.84 8.08 15.86
CA VAL A 149 -7.53 7.55 15.48
C VAL A 149 -7.11 8.10 14.13
N ARG A 150 -5.88 8.58 14.04
CA ARG A 150 -5.29 8.99 12.77
C ARG A 150 -4.89 7.76 11.96
N SER A 151 -5.38 7.62 10.75
CA SER A 151 -5.09 6.47 9.87
C SER A 151 -3.58 6.31 9.60
N SER A 152 -2.85 7.43 9.45
CA SER A 152 -1.40 7.42 9.27
C SER A 152 -0.64 6.87 10.48
N GLU A 153 -1.11 7.15 11.71
CA GLU A 153 -0.52 6.65 12.94
C GLU A 153 -0.68 5.14 13.07
N ILE A 154 -1.89 4.61 12.85
CA ILE A 154 -2.15 3.16 12.83
C ILE A 154 -1.31 2.46 11.77
N ALA A 155 -1.23 3.02 10.55
CA ALA A 155 -0.43 2.44 9.47
C ALA A 155 1.06 2.40 9.82
N THR A 156 1.60 3.47 10.42
CA THR A 156 3.00 3.53 10.87
C THR A 156 3.27 2.53 12.01
N MET A 157 2.35 2.41 12.96
CA MET A 157 2.49 1.42 14.05
C MET A 157 2.56 0.00 13.50
N ILE A 158 1.64 -0.40 12.61
CA ILE A 158 1.59 -1.75 12.05
C ILE A 158 2.81 -2.04 11.16
N LYS A 159 3.26 -1.05 10.39
CA LYS A 159 4.35 -1.22 9.43
C LYS A 159 5.73 -1.11 10.09
N ASP A 160 6.00 0.03 10.72
CA ASP A 160 7.36 0.45 11.09
C ASP A 160 7.68 0.21 12.57
N GLU A 161 6.72 0.42 13.50
CA GLU A 161 6.98 0.25 14.92
C GLU A 161 6.97 -1.22 15.35
N VAL A 162 6.19 -2.06 14.67
CA VAL A 162 6.15 -3.51 14.92
C VAL A 162 7.32 -4.25 14.26
N ASP A 163 7.97 -3.69 13.25
CA ASP A 163 9.04 -4.34 12.51
C ASP A 163 10.24 -4.77 13.38
N PRO A 164 10.78 -3.92 14.28
CA PRO A 164 11.86 -4.33 15.19
C PRO A 164 11.46 -5.42 16.18
N LEU A 165 10.14 -5.58 16.46
CA LEU A 165 9.63 -6.64 17.33
C LEU A 165 9.88 -8.03 16.72
N GLY A 166 9.75 -8.16 15.38
CA GLY A 166 9.93 -9.44 14.68
C GLY A 166 11.32 -10.03 14.88
N GLY A 167 12.36 -9.23 14.64
CA GLY A 167 13.74 -9.67 14.88
C GLY A 167 13.96 -10.09 16.32
N PHE A 168 13.53 -9.26 17.28
CA PHE A 168 13.68 -9.55 18.71
C PHE A 168 12.89 -10.76 19.18
N ILE A 169 11.69 -11.00 18.67
CA ILE A 169 10.86 -12.16 19.06
C ILE A 169 11.59 -13.49 18.80
N GLY A 170 12.26 -13.60 17.66
CA GLY A 170 13.08 -14.77 17.35
C GLY A 170 14.30 -14.90 18.27
N GLU A 171 14.81 -13.81 18.79
CA GLU A 171 16.02 -13.74 19.62
C GLU A 171 15.76 -13.73 21.12
N ALA A 172 14.52 -13.55 21.54
CA ALA A 172 14.15 -13.24 22.92
C ALA A 172 14.69 -14.24 23.96
N PHE A 173 14.73 -15.53 23.68
CA PHE A 173 15.22 -16.59 24.57
C PHE A 173 16.51 -17.23 24.06
N ALA A 174 16.61 -17.47 22.78
CA ALA A 174 17.73 -18.18 22.18
C ALA A 174 19.05 -17.39 22.25
N THR A 175 19.03 -16.10 21.93
CA THR A 175 20.22 -15.26 21.93
C THR A 175 20.82 -15.10 23.33
N PRO A 176 20.07 -14.70 24.39
CA PRO A 176 20.69 -14.63 25.71
C PRO A 176 21.17 -16.00 26.21
N ALA A 177 20.44 -17.09 25.97
CA ALA A 177 20.87 -18.44 26.35
C ALA A 177 22.18 -18.82 25.64
N PHE A 178 22.30 -18.54 24.35
CA PHE A 178 23.51 -18.82 23.58
C PHE A 178 24.71 -17.99 24.04
N LEU A 179 24.50 -16.66 24.23
CA LEU A 179 25.58 -15.77 24.66
C LEU A 179 26.04 -16.02 26.10
N VAL A 180 25.08 -16.28 27.01
CA VAL A 180 25.43 -16.70 28.39
C VAL A 180 26.16 -18.05 28.38
N GLY A 181 25.70 -19.01 27.59
CA GLY A 181 26.34 -20.29 27.42
C GLY A 181 27.80 -20.18 26.95
N GLN A 182 28.03 -19.35 25.91
CA GLN A 182 29.37 -19.09 25.38
C GLN A 182 30.27 -18.42 26.45
N ALA A 183 29.75 -17.37 27.11
CA ALA A 183 30.50 -16.65 28.14
C ALA A 183 30.85 -17.54 29.33
N LEU A 184 29.87 -18.37 29.81
CA LEU A 184 30.11 -19.32 30.88
C LEU A 184 31.11 -20.44 30.47
N SER A 185 31.02 -20.96 29.25
CA SER A 185 31.95 -21.96 28.74
C SER A 185 33.38 -21.42 28.70
N ALA A 186 33.56 -20.21 28.18
CA ALA A 186 34.90 -19.57 28.12
C ALA A 186 35.42 -19.23 29.53
N LEU A 187 34.59 -18.68 30.41
CA LEU A 187 34.96 -18.40 31.79
C LEU A 187 35.31 -19.67 32.58
N LEU A 188 34.51 -20.73 32.47
CA LEU A 188 34.76 -22.02 33.10
C LEU A 188 36.07 -22.63 32.59
N PHE A 189 36.32 -22.57 31.29
CA PHE A 189 37.58 -23.02 30.72
C PHE A 189 38.81 -22.29 31.30
N ILE A 190 38.71 -20.92 31.39
CA ILE A 190 39.79 -20.09 31.97
C ILE A 190 40.00 -20.48 33.47
N MET A 191 38.91 -20.66 34.23
CA MET A 191 39.01 -21.06 35.65
C MET A 191 39.65 -22.44 35.85
N LEU A 192 39.34 -23.39 34.98
CA LEU A 192 39.94 -24.75 35.01
C LEU A 192 41.43 -24.75 34.65
N GLN A 193 41.88 -23.81 33.78
CA GLN A 193 43.30 -23.68 33.46
C GLN A 193 44.08 -22.91 34.54
N SER A 194 43.49 -21.86 35.12
CA SER A 194 44.09 -21.05 36.18
C SER A 194 43.02 -20.32 36.98
N TRP A 195 42.77 -20.72 38.21
CA TRP A 195 41.78 -20.08 39.06
C TRP A 195 42.07 -18.59 39.32
N ALA A 196 43.35 -18.18 39.39
CA ALA A 196 43.77 -16.80 39.62
C ALA A 196 43.39 -15.89 38.42
N LEU A 197 43.71 -16.37 37.19
CA LEU A 197 43.33 -15.62 35.97
C LEU A 197 41.80 -15.65 35.77
N GLY A 198 41.13 -16.74 36.18
CA GLY A 198 39.67 -16.83 36.16
C GLY A 198 39.01 -15.80 37.07
N LEU A 199 39.50 -15.61 38.30
CA LEU A 199 39.00 -14.57 39.22
C LEU A 199 39.22 -13.12 38.69
N VAL A 200 40.37 -12.87 38.10
CA VAL A 200 40.66 -11.56 37.44
C VAL A 200 39.68 -11.30 36.31
N THR A 201 39.44 -12.31 35.49
CA THR A 201 38.45 -12.24 34.39
C THR A 201 37.05 -11.94 34.95
N LEU A 202 36.62 -12.65 35.98
CA LEU A 202 35.33 -12.44 36.63
C LEU A 202 35.19 -11.02 37.20
N ALA A 203 36.24 -10.49 37.83
CA ALA A 203 36.24 -9.13 38.36
C ALA A 203 36.08 -8.08 37.24
N ILE A 204 36.81 -8.21 36.14
CA ILE A 204 36.71 -7.29 35.00
C ILE A 204 35.31 -7.39 34.36
N LEU A 205 34.77 -8.61 34.20
CA LEU A 205 33.41 -8.80 33.69
C LEU A 205 32.36 -8.17 34.61
N MET A 206 32.53 -8.28 35.93
CA MET A 206 31.64 -7.65 36.90
C MET A 206 31.65 -6.09 36.70
N VAL A 207 32.83 -5.51 36.55
CA VAL A 207 32.97 -4.07 36.29
C VAL A 207 32.27 -3.70 34.97
N GLN A 208 32.49 -4.45 33.90
CA GLN A 208 31.81 -4.19 32.64
C GLN A 208 30.29 -4.28 32.75
N THR A 209 29.78 -5.32 33.39
CA THR A 209 28.34 -5.56 33.52
C THR A 209 27.64 -4.49 34.40
N LEU A 210 28.36 -3.91 35.37
CA LEU A 210 27.80 -2.84 36.22
C LEU A 210 27.96 -1.44 35.61
N LEU A 211 29.07 -1.16 34.93
CA LEU A 211 29.39 0.18 34.43
C LEU A 211 28.65 0.50 33.14
N ILE A 212 28.64 -0.42 32.17
CA ILE A 212 28.12 -0.16 30.83
C ILE A 212 26.62 0.17 30.85
N PRO A 213 25.72 -0.53 31.58
CA PRO A 213 24.31 -0.18 31.64
C PRO A 213 24.05 1.22 32.22
N LYS A 214 24.84 1.67 33.22
CA LYS A 214 24.73 3.03 33.80
C LYS A 214 25.05 4.10 32.75
N LEU A 215 26.13 3.91 32.01
CA LEU A 215 26.52 4.84 30.93
C LEU A 215 25.48 4.87 29.79
N ARG A 216 24.83 3.76 29.50
CA ARG A 216 23.81 3.66 28.45
C ARG A 216 22.44 4.24 28.89
N ALA A 217 22.20 4.47 30.16
CA ALA A 217 20.94 5.03 30.64
C ALA A 217 20.65 6.40 29.99
N ARG A 218 21.68 7.25 29.84
CA ARG A 218 21.56 8.56 29.17
C ARG A 218 21.27 8.41 27.67
N LEU A 219 21.91 7.44 27.01
CA LEU A 219 21.65 7.12 25.60
C LEU A 219 20.18 6.71 25.36
N ARG A 220 19.59 5.96 26.30
CA ARG A 220 18.16 5.57 26.20
C ARG A 220 17.24 6.79 26.24
N GLN A 221 17.50 7.74 27.17
CA GLN A 221 16.71 8.97 27.24
C GLN A 221 16.79 9.77 25.93
N LEU A 222 18.01 9.95 25.38
CA LEU A 222 18.22 10.67 24.14
C LEU A 222 17.61 9.93 22.94
N ALA A 223 17.65 8.60 22.91
CA ALA A 223 17.01 7.80 21.87
C ALA A 223 15.48 7.97 21.88
N LEU A 224 14.85 7.96 23.07
CA LEU A 224 13.42 8.20 23.23
C LEU A 224 13.04 9.62 22.79
N GLN A 225 13.78 10.63 23.22
CA GLN A 225 13.55 12.02 22.81
C GLN A 225 13.66 12.18 21.29
N ARG A 226 14.67 11.53 20.66
CA ARG A 226 14.83 11.53 19.20
C ARG A 226 13.61 10.92 18.50
N GLN A 227 13.07 9.81 19.02
CA GLN A 227 11.92 9.14 18.44
C GLN A 227 10.66 10.00 18.54
N LEU A 228 10.40 10.62 19.72
CA LEU A 228 9.25 11.48 19.92
C LEU A 228 9.30 12.72 19.02
N THR A 229 10.46 13.39 18.94
CA THR A 229 10.62 14.55 18.06
C THR A 229 10.56 14.20 16.57
N ALA A 230 11.01 13.04 16.16
CA ALA A 230 10.87 12.59 14.78
C ALA A 230 9.39 12.30 14.43
N ARG A 231 8.62 11.73 15.37
CA ARG A 231 7.17 11.51 15.20
C ARG A 231 6.41 12.84 15.09
N ASP A 232 6.74 13.79 15.97
CA ASP A 232 6.16 15.14 15.94
C ASP A 232 6.44 15.86 14.61
N LEU A 233 7.66 15.79 14.11
CA LEU A 233 8.01 16.30 12.77
C LEU A 233 7.20 15.62 11.66
N SER A 234 7.09 14.30 11.70
CA SER A 234 6.32 13.55 10.68
C SER A 234 4.85 13.94 10.70
N GLY A 235 4.26 14.09 11.88
CA GLY A 235 2.89 14.58 12.03
C GLY A 235 2.70 15.97 11.42
N ARG A 236 3.63 16.90 11.72
CA ARG A 236 3.57 18.25 11.17
C ARG A 236 3.72 18.31 9.65
N VAL A 237 4.62 17.50 9.09
CA VAL A 237 4.76 17.39 7.63
C VAL A 237 3.46 16.89 6.98
N SER A 238 2.80 15.90 7.58
CA SER A 238 1.48 15.45 7.08
C SER A 238 0.44 16.56 7.13
N GLU A 239 0.37 17.34 8.22
CA GLU A 239 -0.54 18.48 8.34
C GLU A 239 -0.29 19.55 7.27
N ILE A 240 0.99 19.85 6.97
CA ILE A 240 1.36 20.79 5.89
C ILE A 240 0.92 20.26 4.52
N VAL A 241 1.09 18.97 4.26
CA VAL A 241 0.67 18.36 2.98
C VAL A 241 -0.85 18.38 2.84
N ASP A 242 -1.57 18.00 3.90
CA ASP A 242 -3.03 18.00 3.88
C ASP A 242 -3.61 19.41 3.80
N GLY A 243 -2.99 20.39 4.47
CA GLY A 243 -3.38 21.81 4.49
C GLY A 243 -2.68 22.69 3.45
N ALA A 244 -1.95 22.14 2.48
CA ALA A 244 -1.09 22.90 1.56
C ALA A 244 -1.86 23.99 0.78
N THR A 245 -3.10 23.72 0.43
CA THR A 245 -3.97 24.69 -0.27
C THR A 245 -4.26 25.90 0.61
N ASP A 246 -4.67 25.69 1.85
CA ASP A 246 -5.01 26.76 2.79
C ASP A 246 -3.78 27.56 3.20
N ILE A 247 -2.65 26.88 3.43
CA ILE A 247 -1.36 27.51 3.73
C ILE A 247 -0.95 28.48 2.61
N ARG A 248 -1.12 28.07 1.34
CA ARG A 248 -0.80 28.93 0.18
C ARG A 248 -1.80 30.06 -0.01
N LEU A 249 -3.08 29.79 0.17
CA LEU A 249 -4.14 30.81 0.05
C LEU A 249 -4.03 31.91 1.13
N ASN A 250 -3.53 31.56 2.31
CA ASN A 250 -3.35 32.50 3.42
C ASN A 250 -1.93 33.08 3.53
N ASP A 251 -1.04 32.82 2.54
CA ASP A 251 0.37 33.28 2.50
C ASP A 251 1.17 32.96 3.78
N SER A 252 0.85 31.82 4.43
CA SER A 252 1.50 31.42 5.67
C SER A 252 2.73 30.50 5.45
N THR A 253 3.19 30.32 4.22
CA THR A 253 4.29 29.43 3.84
C THR A 253 5.59 29.72 4.57
N ASN A 254 5.92 30.98 4.85
CA ASN A 254 7.15 31.35 5.55
C ASN A 254 7.10 31.00 7.04
N PHE A 255 5.91 31.09 7.67
CA PHE A 255 5.70 30.62 9.03
C PHE A 255 5.92 29.10 9.14
N GLU A 256 5.35 28.32 8.20
CA GLU A 256 5.53 26.87 8.15
C GLU A 256 7.00 26.47 7.98
N ARG A 257 7.73 27.19 7.13
CA ARG A 257 9.20 26.99 6.98
C ARG A 257 9.95 27.27 8.28
N SER A 258 9.56 28.29 9.02
CA SER A 258 10.16 28.64 10.31
C SER A 258 9.88 27.55 11.36
N ASP A 259 8.64 27.07 11.46
CA ASP A 259 8.25 26.00 12.40
C ASP A 259 9.03 24.70 12.11
N ILE A 260 9.11 24.30 10.85
CA ILE A 260 9.90 23.13 10.44
C ILE A 260 11.38 23.31 10.76
N SER A 261 11.95 24.50 10.52
CA SER A 261 13.35 24.81 10.83
C SER A 261 13.65 24.68 12.32
N ASP A 262 12.77 25.18 13.20
CA ASP A 262 12.92 25.05 14.66
C ASP A 262 12.89 23.56 15.09
N ARG A 263 11.92 22.78 14.56
CA ARG A 263 11.82 21.33 14.85
C ARG A 263 13.06 20.56 14.41
N LEU A 264 13.58 20.85 13.21
CA LEU A 264 14.82 20.26 12.72
C LEU A 264 16.03 20.66 13.59
N GLY A 265 16.08 21.88 14.08
CA GLY A 265 17.10 22.35 15.02
C GLY A 265 17.08 21.55 16.33
N ARG A 266 15.91 21.32 16.93
CA ARG A 266 15.78 20.48 18.13
C ARG A 266 16.27 19.05 17.87
N ILE A 267 15.89 18.46 16.75
CA ILE A 267 16.35 17.11 16.36
C ILE A 267 17.85 17.06 16.21
N PHE A 268 18.48 18.10 15.62
CA PHE A 268 19.92 18.20 15.46
C PHE A 268 20.64 18.12 16.82
N PHE A 269 20.25 18.92 17.81
CA PHE A 269 20.90 18.92 19.12
C PHE A 269 20.73 17.58 19.86
N ILE A 270 19.53 16.98 19.82
CA ILE A 270 19.30 15.66 20.43
C ILE A 270 20.19 14.59 19.76
N ARG A 271 20.33 14.61 18.43
CA ARG A 271 21.17 13.66 17.69
C ARG A 271 22.66 13.88 17.97
N PHE A 272 23.06 15.13 18.09
CA PHE A 272 24.46 15.47 18.40
C PHE A 272 24.86 14.96 19.80
N ASP A 273 24.06 15.23 20.82
CA ASP A 273 24.25 14.70 22.17
C ASP A 273 24.27 13.17 22.20
N PHE A 274 23.35 12.55 21.46
CA PHE A 274 23.32 11.10 21.32
C PHE A 274 24.62 10.54 20.74
N TYR A 275 25.20 11.18 19.70
CA TYR A 275 26.49 10.74 19.13
C TYR A 275 27.64 10.90 20.11
N GLN A 276 27.72 11.98 20.85
CA GLN A 276 28.77 12.19 21.85
C GLN A 276 28.75 11.06 22.89
N TRP A 277 27.59 10.78 23.46
CA TRP A 277 27.43 9.71 24.45
C TRP A 277 27.68 8.33 23.85
N LYS A 278 27.24 8.08 22.65
CA LYS A 278 27.51 6.83 21.91
C LYS A 278 29.00 6.55 21.77
N PHE A 279 29.75 7.56 21.35
CA PHE A 279 31.18 7.40 21.15
C PHE A 279 31.93 7.30 22.48
N MET A 280 31.51 7.99 23.54
CA MET A 280 32.05 7.84 24.89
C MET A 280 31.89 6.39 25.40
N VAL A 281 30.69 5.83 25.28
CA VAL A 281 30.45 4.42 25.68
C VAL A 281 31.27 3.46 24.85
N LYS A 282 31.40 3.70 23.52
CA LYS A 282 32.22 2.88 22.65
C LYS A 282 33.70 2.94 23.05
N PHE A 283 34.21 4.11 23.37
CA PHE A 283 35.59 4.28 23.82
C PHE A 283 35.86 3.48 25.12
N ILE A 284 35.02 3.63 26.13
CA ILE A 284 35.17 2.91 27.41
C ILE A 284 35.13 1.39 27.21
N ASN A 285 34.17 0.91 26.38
CA ASN A 285 34.06 -0.52 26.11
C ASN A 285 35.32 -1.06 25.39
N ASN A 286 35.83 -0.35 24.41
CA ASN A 286 37.03 -0.75 23.69
C ASN A 286 38.27 -0.71 24.59
N PHE A 287 38.37 0.30 25.47
CA PHE A 287 39.47 0.37 26.42
C PHE A 287 39.46 -0.84 27.38
N LEU A 288 38.32 -1.18 27.97
CA LEU A 288 38.20 -2.36 28.86
C LEU A 288 38.50 -3.66 28.12
N ALA A 289 38.10 -3.79 26.87
CA ALA A 289 38.38 -4.96 26.04
C ALA A 289 39.88 -5.15 25.76
N GLN A 290 40.68 -4.06 25.68
CA GLN A 290 42.13 -4.13 25.47
C GLN A 290 42.94 -4.16 26.79
N PHE A 291 42.36 -3.68 27.88
CA PHE A 291 42.98 -3.68 29.19
C PHE A 291 43.19 -5.10 29.72
N THR A 292 42.28 -6.02 29.48
CA THR A 292 42.35 -7.37 29.97
C THR A 292 43.48 -8.20 29.31
N PRO A 293 43.69 -8.20 27.99
CA PRO A 293 44.91 -8.82 27.42
C PRO A 293 46.19 -8.29 28.05
N PHE A 294 46.25 -7.02 28.35
CA PHE A 294 47.40 -6.45 29.04
C PHE A 294 47.64 -7.12 30.40
N VAL A 295 46.55 -7.28 31.20
CA VAL A 295 46.64 -7.96 32.51
C VAL A 295 47.03 -9.43 32.36
N PHE A 296 46.57 -10.10 31.31
CA PHE A 296 46.91 -11.53 31.07
C PHE A 296 48.37 -11.68 30.59
N TYR A 297 48.90 -10.82 29.73
CA TYR A 297 50.30 -10.86 29.37
C TYR A 297 51.19 -10.56 30.56
N LEU A 298 50.84 -9.58 31.38
CA LEU A 298 51.63 -9.23 32.55
C LEU A 298 51.47 -10.29 33.65
N GLY A 299 50.26 -10.57 34.15
CA GLY A 299 49.99 -11.50 35.28
C GLY A 299 50.21 -12.94 34.89
N GLY A 300 49.70 -13.38 33.73
CA GLY A 300 49.94 -14.75 33.25
C GLY A 300 51.39 -15.02 32.87
N GLY A 301 52.07 -14.03 32.31
CA GLY A 301 53.51 -14.10 32.04
C GLY A 301 54.34 -14.27 33.33
N ILE A 302 54.02 -13.53 34.41
CA ILE A 302 54.68 -13.69 35.73
C ILE A 302 54.39 -15.10 36.28
N LEU A 303 53.17 -15.64 36.19
CA LEU A 303 52.83 -17.00 36.64
C LEU A 303 53.56 -18.06 35.82
N ALA A 304 53.75 -17.84 34.51
CA ALA A 304 54.48 -18.74 33.63
C ALA A 304 55.99 -18.74 33.96
N ILE A 305 56.57 -17.56 34.15
CA ILE A 305 58.00 -17.44 34.56
C ILE A 305 58.26 -18.10 35.92
N ARG A 306 57.28 -18.07 36.84
CA ARG A 306 57.37 -18.76 38.15
C ARG A 306 57.08 -20.27 38.10
N GLY A 307 56.80 -20.82 36.92
CA GLY A 307 56.48 -22.23 36.76
C GLY A 307 55.08 -22.66 37.24
N ASN A 308 54.22 -21.69 37.62
CA ASN A 308 52.84 -21.99 38.11
C ASN A 308 51.80 -22.07 36.98
N LEU A 309 52.17 -21.80 35.74
CA LEU A 309 51.34 -21.88 34.54
C LEU A 309 52.17 -22.38 33.37
N ASP A 310 51.65 -23.34 32.64
CA ASP A 310 52.27 -23.85 31.42
C ASP A 310 52.03 -22.88 30.21
N ILE A 311 52.96 -22.87 29.27
CA ILE A 311 52.88 -21.95 28.11
C ILE A 311 51.64 -22.26 27.27
N GLY A 312 51.30 -23.54 27.08
CA GLY A 312 50.08 -23.96 26.38
C GLY A 312 48.82 -23.54 27.13
N GLN A 313 48.84 -23.61 28.46
CA GLN A 313 47.73 -23.09 29.27
C GLN A 313 47.56 -21.57 29.11
N LEU A 314 48.66 -20.80 29.09
CA LEU A 314 48.63 -19.35 28.89
C LEU A 314 48.07 -19.00 27.52
N VAL A 315 48.50 -19.68 26.46
CA VAL A 315 47.98 -19.46 25.10
C VAL A 315 46.51 -19.79 25.00
N ALA A 316 46.09 -20.90 25.58
CA ALA A 316 44.69 -21.32 25.60
C ALA A 316 43.79 -20.35 26.41
N VAL A 317 44.25 -19.83 27.54
CA VAL A 317 43.55 -18.83 28.35
C VAL A 317 43.43 -17.52 27.58
N ILE A 318 44.47 -17.07 26.89
CA ILE A 318 44.40 -15.86 26.07
C ILE A 318 43.42 -16.04 24.90
N ALA A 319 43.44 -17.22 24.25
CA ALA A 319 42.47 -17.54 23.18
C ALA A 319 41.03 -17.55 23.71
N ALA A 320 40.77 -18.25 24.80
CA ALA A 320 39.44 -18.27 25.42
C ALA A 320 38.95 -16.89 25.87
N TYR A 321 39.82 -16.05 26.40
CA TYR A 321 39.47 -14.68 26.75
C TYR A 321 39.13 -13.84 25.53
N LYS A 322 39.85 -14.01 24.44
CA LYS A 322 39.56 -13.24 23.18
C LYS A 322 38.10 -13.44 22.72
N ASP A 323 37.52 -14.62 22.99
CA ASP A 323 36.14 -14.92 22.62
C ASP A 323 35.11 -14.47 23.67
N LEU A 324 35.53 -14.03 24.84
CA LEU A 324 34.64 -13.67 25.95
C LEU A 324 33.99 -12.25 25.85
N PRO A 325 34.68 -11.19 25.44
CA PRO A 325 34.10 -9.85 25.37
C PRO A 325 32.96 -9.73 24.35
N GLY A 326 32.99 -10.50 23.26
CA GLY A 326 31.98 -10.53 22.20
C GLY A 326 30.59 -10.87 22.73
N PRO A 327 30.38 -12.08 23.30
CA PRO A 327 29.11 -12.50 23.86
C PRO A 327 28.57 -11.55 24.93
N ILE A 328 29.42 -10.98 25.78
CA ILE A 328 28.99 -10.04 26.83
C ILE A 328 28.50 -8.74 26.23
N LYS A 329 29.24 -8.19 25.25
CA LYS A 329 28.80 -6.99 24.53
C LYS A 329 27.46 -7.25 23.85
N GLU A 330 27.32 -8.35 23.13
CA GLU A 330 26.07 -8.71 22.46
C GLU A 330 24.92 -8.93 23.46
N LEU A 331 25.20 -9.52 24.64
CA LEU A 331 24.19 -9.67 25.71
C LEU A 331 23.70 -8.30 26.23
N ILE A 332 24.61 -7.35 26.41
CA ILE A 332 24.26 -5.98 26.80
C ILE A 332 23.48 -5.28 25.69
N ASP A 333 23.85 -5.49 24.41
CA ASP A 333 23.12 -4.95 23.26
C ASP A 333 21.73 -5.59 23.15
N TRP A 334 21.61 -6.89 23.41
CA TRP A 334 20.35 -7.61 23.50
C TRP A 334 19.43 -7.05 24.62
N ASP A 335 19.96 -6.81 25.82
CA ASP A 335 19.18 -6.22 26.92
C ASP A 335 18.69 -4.80 26.57
N TYR A 336 19.51 -4.03 25.87
CA TYR A 336 19.10 -2.72 25.37
C TYR A 336 17.95 -2.85 24.34
N GLN A 337 18.07 -3.75 23.38
CA GLN A 337 17.01 -4.04 22.41
C GLN A 337 15.73 -4.53 23.10
N ARG A 338 15.88 -5.39 24.12
CA ARG A 338 14.76 -5.87 24.94
C ARG A 338 13.93 -4.72 25.54
N LEU A 339 14.60 -3.74 26.09
CA LEU A 339 13.93 -2.58 26.70
C LEU A 339 13.26 -1.70 25.64
N ASP A 340 13.94 -1.41 24.52
CA ASP A 340 13.39 -0.61 23.42
C ASP A 340 12.15 -1.26 22.82
N VAL A 341 12.26 -2.55 22.52
CA VAL A 341 11.18 -3.34 21.94
C VAL A 341 10.00 -3.52 22.90
N GLN A 342 10.26 -3.67 24.21
CA GLN A 342 9.21 -3.72 25.24
C GLN A 342 8.41 -2.41 25.30
N VAL A 343 9.08 -1.26 25.22
CA VAL A 343 8.42 0.05 25.19
C VAL A 343 7.54 0.19 23.95
N LYS A 344 8.07 -0.14 22.76
CA LYS A 344 7.31 -0.10 21.52
C LYS A 344 6.10 -1.04 21.55
N TYR A 345 6.29 -2.26 22.07
CA TYR A 345 5.21 -3.22 22.23
C TYR A 345 4.08 -2.67 23.12
N ILE A 346 4.42 -2.07 24.27
CA ILE A 346 3.43 -1.47 25.18
C ILE A 346 2.68 -0.31 24.48
N GLN A 347 3.39 0.52 23.72
CA GLN A 347 2.76 1.60 22.95
C GLN A 347 1.76 1.05 21.92
N VAL A 348 2.16 0.02 21.18
CA VAL A 348 1.27 -0.68 20.24
C VAL A 348 0.07 -1.29 20.97
N VAL A 349 0.31 -2.01 22.08
CA VAL A 349 -0.79 -2.59 22.86
C VAL A 349 -1.77 -1.50 23.31
N ASN A 350 -1.28 -0.41 23.89
CA ASN A 350 -2.15 0.67 24.38
C ASN A 350 -2.97 1.33 23.26
N ALA A 351 -2.43 1.42 22.05
CA ALA A 351 -3.15 1.99 20.92
C ALA A 351 -4.23 1.05 20.35
N PHE A 352 -3.99 -0.27 20.45
CA PHE A 352 -4.88 -1.28 19.87
C PHE A 352 -5.75 -2.02 20.89
N ASP A 353 -5.52 -1.87 22.20
CA ASP A 353 -6.34 -2.49 23.26
C ASP A 353 -7.57 -1.64 23.60
N VAL A 354 -8.35 -1.35 22.57
CA VAL A 354 -9.60 -0.59 22.66
C VAL A 354 -10.72 -1.48 23.22
N THR A 355 -11.53 -0.96 24.12
CA THR A 355 -12.69 -1.63 24.71
C THR A 355 -13.94 -0.75 24.63
N PRO A 356 -15.12 -1.30 24.26
CA PRO A 356 -15.36 -2.67 23.79
C PRO A 356 -14.95 -2.88 22.33
N LEU A 357 -14.38 -4.04 22.00
CA LEU A 357 -14.21 -4.50 20.61
C LEU A 357 -15.46 -5.27 20.17
N ALA A 358 -15.76 -5.24 18.86
CA ALA A 358 -16.76 -6.14 18.29
C ALA A 358 -16.32 -7.60 18.55
N PRO A 359 -17.20 -8.47 19.10
CA PRO A 359 -16.86 -9.87 19.31
C PRO A 359 -16.48 -10.56 17.99
N PRO A 360 -15.50 -11.48 17.97
CA PRO A 360 -15.10 -12.17 16.73
C PRO A 360 -16.24 -12.87 16.01
N GLN A 361 -17.22 -13.37 16.78
CA GLN A 361 -18.40 -14.07 16.25
C GLN A 361 -19.30 -13.17 15.40
N THR A 362 -19.26 -11.85 15.59
CA THR A 362 -20.06 -10.90 14.80
C THR A 362 -19.57 -10.76 13.37
N GLN A 363 -18.30 -11.14 13.11
CA GLN A 363 -17.63 -11.06 11.81
C GLN A 363 -17.22 -12.45 11.28
N GLU A 364 -17.75 -13.52 11.83
CA GLU A 364 -17.47 -14.87 11.34
C GLU A 364 -17.89 -15.06 9.88
N LEU A 365 -17.06 -15.84 9.17
CA LEU A 365 -17.30 -16.18 7.77
C LEU A 365 -18.59 -17.02 7.67
N GLN A 366 -19.56 -16.50 6.92
CA GLN A 366 -20.83 -17.19 6.65
C GLN A 366 -20.96 -17.48 5.16
N THR A 367 -21.09 -18.76 4.81
CA THR A 367 -21.27 -19.24 3.44
C THR A 367 -22.70 -19.71 3.17
N GLY A 368 -23.54 -19.84 4.22
CA GLY A 368 -24.93 -20.24 4.11
C GLY A 368 -25.89 -19.06 3.93
N GLN A 369 -27.18 -19.41 3.83
CA GLN A 369 -28.24 -18.40 3.77
C GLN A 369 -28.26 -17.55 5.04
N VAL A 370 -28.29 -16.24 4.86
CA VAL A 370 -28.34 -15.28 5.96
C VAL A 370 -29.80 -15.10 6.40
N PRO A 371 -30.10 -15.23 7.69
CA PRO A 371 -31.48 -15.01 8.19
C PRO A 371 -31.99 -13.62 7.79
N HIS A 372 -33.26 -13.53 7.51
CA HIS A 372 -33.97 -12.28 7.28
C HIS A 372 -34.10 -11.49 8.59
N LEU A 373 -34.32 -10.17 8.46
CA LEU A 373 -34.74 -9.36 9.61
C LEU A 373 -36.24 -9.60 9.86
N GLU A 374 -36.58 -9.68 11.13
CA GLU A 374 -38.00 -9.97 11.50
C GLU A 374 -38.62 -8.84 12.34
N GLY A 375 -39.57 -8.13 11.76
CA GLY A 375 -40.30 -7.06 12.42
C GLY A 375 -39.70 -5.67 12.27
N PRO A 376 -40.41 -4.63 12.76
CA PRO A 376 -40.01 -3.24 12.59
C PRO A 376 -38.78 -2.83 13.39
N PHE A 377 -38.17 -1.72 12.99
CA PHE A 377 -37.22 -0.98 13.84
C PHE A 377 -38.03 -0.20 14.89
N VAL A 378 -37.87 -0.55 16.16
CA VAL A 378 -38.56 0.09 17.28
C VAL A 378 -37.56 0.86 18.14
N PHE A 379 -37.70 2.15 18.18
CA PHE A 379 -36.96 3.06 19.05
C PHE A 379 -37.79 3.33 20.29
N ARG A 380 -37.20 3.14 21.46
CA ARG A 380 -37.86 3.42 22.76
C ARG A 380 -36.96 4.35 23.56
N GLN A 381 -37.41 5.61 23.71
CA GLN A 381 -36.72 6.67 24.46
C GLN A 381 -35.23 6.79 24.10
N VAL A 382 -34.94 6.74 22.79
CA VAL A 382 -33.56 6.69 22.30
C VAL A 382 -32.94 8.08 22.32
N SER A 383 -31.80 8.17 22.97
CA SER A 383 -30.93 9.35 22.96
C SER A 383 -29.57 8.99 22.42
N ALA A 384 -28.90 9.91 21.74
CA ALA A 384 -27.52 9.75 21.26
C ALA A 384 -26.74 11.04 21.46
N THR A 385 -25.47 10.91 21.83
CA THR A 385 -24.53 12.01 22.02
C THR A 385 -23.34 11.87 21.09
N ASP A 386 -22.72 12.99 20.74
CA ASP A 386 -21.42 12.99 20.08
C ASP A 386 -20.28 12.70 21.10
N GLU A 387 -19.05 12.69 20.62
CA GLU A 387 -17.86 12.43 21.43
C GLU A 387 -17.58 13.51 22.48
N SER A 388 -18.09 14.72 22.28
CA SER A 388 -17.99 15.83 23.23
C SER A 388 -19.05 15.79 24.32
N GLY A 389 -20.02 14.85 24.22
CA GLY A 389 -21.18 14.75 25.09
C GLY A 389 -22.35 15.65 24.66
N LYS A 390 -22.26 16.32 23.50
CA LYS A 390 -23.36 17.11 22.96
C LYS A 390 -24.48 16.16 22.50
N MET A 391 -25.71 16.47 22.95
CA MET A 391 -26.90 15.72 22.54
C MET A 391 -27.15 15.88 21.04
N LEU A 392 -27.24 14.77 20.33
CA LEU A 392 -27.58 14.70 18.91
C LEU A 392 -29.09 14.45 18.71
N ILE A 393 -29.64 13.49 19.47
CA ILE A 393 -31.10 13.23 19.57
C ILE A 393 -31.47 12.95 21.03
N ASN A 394 -32.69 13.24 21.41
CA ASN A 394 -33.14 13.14 22.79
C ASN A 394 -34.51 12.49 22.90
N GLY A 395 -34.55 11.33 23.57
CA GLY A 395 -35.78 10.63 23.95
C GLY A 395 -36.75 10.30 22.79
N VAL A 396 -36.20 9.85 21.65
CA VAL A 396 -36.99 9.56 20.44
C VAL A 396 -37.69 8.23 20.58
N ASP A 397 -39.00 8.26 20.42
CA ASP A 397 -39.87 7.09 20.22
C ASP A 397 -40.30 7.06 18.75
N LEU A 398 -39.97 6.00 18.03
CA LEU A 398 -40.23 5.88 16.60
C LEU A 398 -40.33 4.38 16.23
N THR A 399 -41.27 4.06 15.36
CA THR A 399 -41.37 2.71 14.76
C THR A 399 -41.31 2.87 13.24
N ILE A 400 -40.42 2.10 12.56
CA ILE A 400 -40.31 2.05 11.09
C ILE A 400 -40.46 0.58 10.68
N GLU A 401 -41.42 0.30 9.81
CA GLU A 401 -41.61 -1.04 9.26
C GLU A 401 -40.51 -1.41 8.26
N LEU A 402 -40.15 -2.69 8.15
CA LEU A 402 -39.08 -3.16 7.27
C LEU A 402 -39.33 -2.89 5.77
N HIS A 403 -40.62 -2.82 5.36
CA HIS A 403 -40.97 -2.60 3.97
C HIS A 403 -41.61 -1.23 3.75
N GLU A 404 -41.38 -0.30 4.64
CA GLU A 404 -41.94 1.04 4.59
C GLU A 404 -40.97 2.02 3.92
N ASP A 405 -41.51 2.91 3.09
CA ASP A 405 -40.77 4.00 2.45
C ASP A 405 -40.98 5.28 3.25
N VAL A 406 -39.98 5.72 3.97
CA VAL A 406 -40.02 6.86 4.90
C VAL A 406 -39.01 7.91 4.51
N ALA A 407 -39.39 9.16 4.46
CA ALA A 407 -38.48 10.30 4.41
C ALA A 407 -38.23 10.89 5.79
N ALA A 408 -36.99 11.07 6.19
CA ALA A 408 -36.60 11.81 7.39
C ALA A 408 -36.10 13.21 6.98
N LEU A 409 -36.89 14.22 7.33
CA LEU A 409 -36.61 15.60 6.99
C LEU A 409 -35.95 16.33 8.16
N GLY A 410 -34.80 16.98 7.91
CA GLY A 410 -34.10 17.81 8.90
C GLY A 410 -32.93 18.55 8.30
N GLY A 411 -32.60 19.68 8.84
CA GLY A 411 -31.40 20.43 8.52
C GLY A 411 -30.13 19.72 9.04
N GLY A 412 -28.94 20.27 8.74
CA GLY A 412 -27.69 19.73 9.32
C GLY A 412 -27.64 19.91 10.83
N GLY A 413 -27.59 18.80 11.57
CA GLY A 413 -27.57 18.78 13.04
C GLY A 413 -28.96 18.78 13.69
N ASP A 414 -30.05 18.64 12.93
CA ASP A 414 -31.40 18.51 13.47
C ASP A 414 -31.73 17.10 13.99
N GLY A 415 -30.88 16.11 13.72
CA GLY A 415 -30.98 14.77 14.25
C GLY A 415 -31.54 13.71 13.29
N ALA A 416 -32.08 14.12 12.12
CA ALA A 416 -32.59 13.15 11.14
C ALA A 416 -31.49 12.18 10.66
N GLU A 417 -30.27 12.70 10.40
CA GLU A 417 -29.11 11.88 10.01
C GLU A 417 -28.74 10.83 11.06
N VAL A 418 -28.94 11.13 12.34
CA VAL A 418 -28.59 10.28 13.46
C VAL A 418 -29.43 9.01 13.49
N ILE A 419 -30.69 9.08 13.06
CA ILE A 419 -31.57 7.89 12.98
C ILE A 419 -30.99 6.85 12.03
N GLY A 420 -30.54 7.29 10.86
CA GLY A 420 -29.87 6.40 9.90
C GLY A 420 -28.56 5.83 10.43
N GLU A 421 -27.75 6.62 11.12
CA GLU A 421 -26.49 6.17 11.73
C GLU A 421 -26.73 5.15 12.88
N LEU A 422 -27.80 5.31 13.65
CA LEU A 422 -28.20 4.39 14.72
C LEU A 422 -28.68 3.04 14.15
N ILE A 423 -29.53 3.04 13.11
CA ILE A 423 -29.98 1.80 12.46
C ILE A 423 -28.80 1.09 11.81
N ALA A 424 -27.90 1.83 11.16
CA ALA A 424 -26.69 1.30 10.58
C ALA A 424 -25.60 0.93 11.63
N ARG A 425 -25.87 1.16 12.92
CA ARG A 425 -24.97 0.90 14.06
C ARG A 425 -23.63 1.65 13.98
N LEU A 426 -23.57 2.77 13.26
CA LEU A 426 -22.39 3.62 13.16
C LEU A 426 -22.13 4.38 14.46
N ILE A 427 -23.18 4.69 15.20
CA ILE A 427 -23.13 5.24 16.55
C ILE A 427 -24.00 4.39 17.50
N PRO A 428 -23.56 4.16 18.75
CA PRO A 428 -24.39 3.51 19.75
C PRO A 428 -25.39 4.50 20.35
N PRO A 429 -26.58 4.09 20.79
CA PRO A 429 -27.43 4.92 21.60
C PRO A 429 -26.78 5.18 22.96
N SER A 430 -26.87 6.42 23.46
CA SER A 430 -26.44 6.78 24.82
C SER A 430 -27.47 6.44 25.90
N ALA A 431 -28.75 6.39 25.54
CA ALA A 431 -29.86 5.93 26.36
C ALA A 431 -30.97 5.34 25.48
N GLY A 432 -31.85 4.57 26.07
CA GLY A 432 -32.95 3.89 25.38
C GLY A 432 -32.52 2.59 24.68
N THR A 433 -33.39 2.03 23.87
CA THR A 433 -33.14 0.75 23.15
C THR A 433 -33.67 0.82 21.73
N ILE A 434 -32.96 0.17 20.81
CA ILE A 434 -33.38 -0.02 19.42
C ILE A 434 -33.49 -1.51 19.18
N ASN A 435 -34.68 -1.97 18.78
CA ASN A 435 -34.97 -3.36 18.49
C ASN A 435 -35.38 -3.53 17.03
N VAL A 436 -35.13 -4.72 16.48
CA VAL A 436 -35.71 -5.20 15.24
C VAL A 436 -36.74 -6.29 15.66
N GLY A 437 -37.99 -5.96 15.57
CA GLY A 437 -39.07 -6.77 16.20
C GLY A 437 -38.81 -6.96 17.70
N SER A 438 -38.59 -8.19 18.13
CA SER A 438 -38.29 -8.53 19.54
C SER A 438 -36.80 -8.53 19.88
N THR A 439 -35.90 -8.46 18.88
CA THR A 439 -34.45 -8.64 19.05
C THR A 439 -33.75 -7.29 19.15
N PRO A 440 -32.91 -7.05 20.18
CA PRO A 440 -32.09 -5.84 20.23
C PRO A 440 -31.14 -5.76 19.04
N LEU A 441 -31.13 -4.62 18.33
CA LEU A 441 -30.29 -4.39 17.15
C LEU A 441 -28.82 -4.62 17.45
N SER A 442 -28.36 -4.30 18.66
CA SER A 442 -26.97 -4.49 19.09
C SER A 442 -26.57 -5.97 19.20
N SER A 443 -27.50 -6.89 19.36
CA SER A 443 -27.25 -8.33 19.48
C SER A 443 -27.21 -9.05 18.13
N ILE A 444 -27.72 -8.44 17.06
CA ILE A 444 -27.69 -9.02 15.72
C ILE A 444 -26.24 -8.98 15.19
N PRO A 445 -25.68 -10.09 14.66
CA PRO A 445 -24.31 -10.10 14.14
C PRO A 445 -24.10 -9.13 12.98
N GLU A 446 -22.87 -8.58 12.85
CA GLU A 446 -22.55 -7.65 11.75
C GLU A 446 -22.66 -8.30 10.37
N TRP A 447 -22.34 -9.59 10.25
CA TRP A 447 -22.48 -10.32 9.00
C TRP A 447 -23.96 -10.42 8.54
N GLN A 448 -24.93 -10.34 9.46
CA GLN A 448 -26.36 -10.30 9.12
C GLN A 448 -26.80 -8.86 8.81
N THR A 449 -26.57 -7.90 9.72
CA THR A 449 -26.94 -6.50 9.48
C THR A 449 -26.25 -5.93 8.24
N GLY A 450 -24.95 -6.24 8.05
CA GLY A 450 -24.19 -5.81 6.90
C GLY A 450 -24.68 -6.32 5.55
N ARG A 451 -25.42 -7.44 5.50
CA ARG A 451 -26.03 -7.96 4.25
C ARG A 451 -27.47 -7.51 4.08
N ARG A 452 -28.21 -7.28 5.18
CA ARG A 452 -29.65 -6.98 5.15
C ARG A 452 -29.96 -5.49 5.19
N ILE A 453 -29.11 -4.67 5.87
CA ILE A 453 -29.28 -3.23 5.93
C ILE A 453 -28.30 -2.56 4.97
N GLY A 454 -28.82 -1.79 4.02
CA GLY A 454 -28.04 -0.95 3.11
C GLY A 454 -27.83 0.44 3.70
N TYR A 455 -26.61 0.94 3.74
CA TYR A 455 -26.34 2.32 4.16
C TYR A 455 -25.50 3.07 3.13
N VAL A 456 -25.96 4.25 2.74
CA VAL A 456 -25.27 5.16 1.84
C VAL A 456 -25.15 6.52 2.52
N GLY A 457 -23.93 6.88 2.88
CA GLY A 457 -23.62 8.20 3.46
C GLY A 457 -23.20 9.23 2.41
N PRO A 458 -22.92 10.47 2.84
CA PRO A 458 -22.59 11.57 1.92
C PRO A 458 -21.22 11.42 1.25
N GLU A 459 -20.29 10.70 1.88
CA GLU A 459 -18.92 10.49 1.38
C GLU A 459 -18.57 9.00 1.36
N PRO A 460 -18.99 8.25 0.34
CA PRO A 460 -18.63 6.85 0.23
C PRO A 460 -17.15 6.68 -0.07
N PHE A 461 -16.50 5.76 0.65
CA PHE A 461 -15.09 5.40 0.46
C PHE A 461 -14.96 4.19 -0.47
N PHE A 462 -13.94 4.22 -1.32
CA PHE A 462 -13.53 3.11 -2.17
C PHE A 462 -12.05 2.81 -2.02
N ALA A 463 -11.69 1.54 -1.97
CA ALA A 463 -10.29 1.12 -2.03
C ALA A 463 -9.69 1.50 -3.39
N HIS A 464 -8.36 1.57 -3.45
CA HIS A 464 -7.64 1.73 -4.72
C HIS A 464 -7.94 0.53 -5.63
N GLY A 465 -8.27 0.81 -6.90
CA GLY A 465 -8.56 -0.20 -7.91
C GLY A 465 -9.57 0.29 -8.94
N GLN A 466 -10.16 -0.68 -9.62
CA GLN A 466 -11.13 -0.44 -10.70
C GLN A 466 -12.54 -0.14 -10.15
N ALA A 467 -13.33 0.58 -10.93
CA ALA A 467 -14.73 0.86 -10.60
C ALA A 467 -15.54 -0.44 -10.40
N ARG A 468 -15.26 -1.50 -11.19
CA ARG A 468 -15.87 -2.83 -11.01
C ARG A 468 -15.59 -3.41 -9.64
N ASP A 469 -14.35 -3.31 -9.16
CA ASP A 469 -13.97 -3.80 -7.83
C ASP A 469 -14.69 -3.04 -6.71
N ALA A 470 -14.80 -1.71 -6.86
CA ALA A 470 -15.52 -0.87 -5.94
C ALA A 470 -17.01 -1.22 -5.88
N LEU A 471 -17.64 -1.44 -7.03
CA LEU A 471 -19.04 -1.83 -7.15
C LEU A 471 -19.30 -3.20 -6.52
N LEU A 472 -18.46 -4.20 -6.81
CA LEU A 472 -18.60 -5.56 -6.32
C LEU A 472 -18.08 -5.76 -4.87
N SER A 473 -17.47 -4.75 -4.26
CA SER A 473 -16.89 -4.88 -2.91
C SER A 473 -17.91 -5.27 -1.84
N GLY A 474 -19.16 -4.83 -2.00
CA GLY A 474 -20.28 -5.18 -1.11
C GLY A 474 -20.77 -6.63 -1.22
N LEU A 475 -20.28 -7.41 -2.18
CA LEU A 475 -20.63 -8.81 -2.42
C LEU A 475 -19.54 -9.79 -1.99
N ARG A 476 -18.37 -9.29 -1.53
CA ARG A 476 -17.21 -10.12 -1.20
C ARG A 476 -17.25 -10.56 0.26
N HIS A 477 -18.02 -11.61 0.56
CA HIS A 477 -18.22 -12.08 1.93
C HIS A 477 -17.44 -13.35 2.28
N ALA A 478 -17.29 -14.27 1.31
CA ALA A 478 -16.65 -15.55 1.51
C ALA A 478 -16.05 -16.06 0.18
N PRO A 479 -15.09 -17.00 0.22
CA PRO A 479 -14.59 -17.65 -1.00
C PRO A 479 -15.63 -18.70 -1.48
N PHE A 480 -16.65 -18.24 -2.22
CA PHE A 480 -17.75 -19.09 -2.67
C PHE A 480 -17.35 -20.13 -3.71
N ARG A 481 -16.40 -19.81 -4.59
CA ARG A 481 -15.90 -20.73 -5.61
C ARG A 481 -14.37 -20.73 -5.60
N PRO A 482 -13.71 -21.87 -5.92
CA PRO A 482 -12.26 -21.95 -5.97
C PRO A 482 -11.68 -20.96 -7.00
N ALA A 483 -10.39 -20.65 -6.84
CA ALA A 483 -9.68 -19.82 -7.82
C ALA A 483 -9.63 -20.51 -9.19
N PRO A 484 -9.62 -19.75 -10.30
CA PRO A 484 -9.41 -20.31 -11.64
C PRO A 484 -8.14 -21.14 -11.71
N GLU A 485 -8.12 -22.14 -12.60
CA GLU A 485 -6.97 -23.01 -12.78
C GLU A 485 -5.71 -22.20 -13.12
N GLY A 486 -4.61 -22.49 -12.43
CA GLY A 486 -3.33 -21.78 -12.56
C GLY A 486 -3.24 -20.42 -11.82
N LYS A 487 -4.33 -19.89 -11.24
CA LYS A 487 -4.34 -18.63 -10.46
C LYS A 487 -4.42 -18.83 -8.95
N ALA A 488 -4.64 -20.05 -8.46
CA ALA A 488 -4.72 -20.34 -7.03
C ALA A 488 -3.42 -19.98 -6.29
N MET A 489 -3.55 -19.52 -5.05
CA MET A 489 -2.39 -19.26 -4.20
C MET A 489 -1.58 -20.53 -3.96
N SER A 490 -0.24 -20.41 -3.95
CA SER A 490 0.64 -21.54 -3.67
C SER A 490 0.30 -22.19 -2.31
N PRO A 491 0.21 -23.53 -2.25
CA PRO A 491 -0.02 -24.26 -0.99
C PRO A 491 0.98 -23.93 0.10
N LEU A 492 2.21 -23.56 -0.27
CA LEU A 492 3.24 -23.11 0.66
C LEU A 492 2.83 -21.81 1.38
N ILE A 493 2.28 -20.84 0.65
CA ILE A 493 1.83 -19.54 1.21
C ILE A 493 0.68 -19.78 2.19
N LEU A 494 -0.28 -20.63 1.84
CA LEU A 494 -1.43 -20.96 2.69
C LEU A 494 -0.99 -21.73 3.96
N ARG A 495 -0.02 -22.66 3.84
CA ARG A 495 0.56 -23.36 4.99
C ARG A 495 1.30 -22.41 5.94
N GLU A 496 2.09 -21.48 5.40
CA GLU A 496 2.78 -20.46 6.22
C GLU A 496 1.79 -19.46 6.84
N ALA A 497 0.66 -19.16 6.19
CA ALA A 497 -0.43 -18.38 6.79
C ALA A 497 -0.96 -19.08 8.05
N SER A 498 -1.35 -20.36 7.94
CA SER A 498 -1.82 -21.17 9.06
C SER A 498 -0.76 -21.30 10.18
N ALA A 499 0.52 -21.52 9.83
CA ALA A 499 1.61 -21.60 10.78
C ALA A 499 1.85 -20.27 11.54
N SER A 500 1.49 -19.15 10.93
CA SER A 500 1.53 -17.82 11.54
C SER A 500 0.23 -17.45 12.27
N GLY A 501 -0.79 -18.32 12.29
CA GLY A 501 -2.09 -18.06 12.89
C GLY A 501 -2.96 -17.07 12.08
N ASN A 502 -2.67 -16.93 10.79
CA ASN A 502 -3.49 -16.15 9.86
C ASN A 502 -4.48 -17.09 9.14
N PRO A 503 -5.66 -16.62 8.71
CA PRO A 503 -6.59 -17.45 7.98
C PRO A 503 -5.99 -17.88 6.63
N PRO A 504 -6.13 -19.16 6.24
CA PRO A 504 -5.60 -19.69 5.00
C PRO A 504 -6.58 -19.47 3.83
N PHE A 505 -7.11 -18.26 3.68
CA PHE A 505 -8.03 -17.95 2.59
C PHE A 505 -7.26 -17.65 1.31
N ASP A 506 -7.71 -18.25 0.20
CA ASP A 506 -7.18 -17.94 -1.12
C ASP A 506 -7.79 -16.61 -1.61
N ARG A 507 -6.94 -15.59 -1.77
CA ARG A 507 -7.37 -14.28 -2.28
C ARG A 507 -7.88 -14.35 -3.73
N HIS A 508 -7.40 -15.31 -4.52
CA HIS A 508 -7.76 -15.48 -5.92
C HIS A 508 -9.02 -16.34 -6.14
N ALA A 509 -9.56 -16.91 -5.06
CA ALA A 509 -10.89 -17.52 -5.08
C ALA A 509 -11.94 -16.50 -5.52
N ASN A 510 -13.06 -16.98 -6.04
CA ASN A 510 -14.19 -16.09 -6.32
C ASN A 510 -14.96 -15.80 -5.03
N TRP A 511 -14.86 -14.55 -4.57
CA TRP A 511 -15.48 -14.06 -3.35
C TRP A 511 -16.86 -13.41 -3.57
N ILE A 512 -17.36 -13.39 -4.82
CA ILE A 512 -18.59 -12.72 -5.15
C ILE A 512 -19.78 -13.62 -4.78
N ASP A 513 -20.67 -13.07 -3.98
CA ASP A 513 -21.98 -13.67 -3.65
C ASP A 513 -22.98 -13.35 -4.75
N TYR A 514 -23.13 -14.25 -5.70
CA TYR A 514 -24.08 -14.10 -6.80
C TYR A 514 -25.53 -14.15 -6.29
N GLU A 515 -25.83 -15.03 -5.35
CA GLU A 515 -27.18 -15.20 -4.81
C GLU A 515 -27.71 -13.92 -4.15
N ALA A 516 -26.83 -13.16 -3.48
CA ALA A 516 -27.18 -11.87 -2.90
C ALA A 516 -27.67 -10.86 -3.94
N THR A 517 -27.24 -11.00 -5.20
CA THR A 517 -27.71 -10.12 -6.30
C THR A 517 -28.97 -10.62 -6.98
N GLY A 518 -29.40 -11.83 -6.68
CA GLY A 518 -30.44 -12.55 -7.42
C GLY A 518 -29.97 -13.15 -8.74
N ALA A 519 -28.65 -13.18 -8.99
CA ALA A 519 -28.03 -13.79 -10.18
C ALA A 519 -27.45 -15.16 -9.83
N THR A 520 -27.39 -16.05 -10.81
CA THR A 520 -26.74 -17.37 -10.70
C THR A 520 -25.52 -17.45 -11.60
N THR A 521 -25.49 -16.67 -12.67
CA THR A 521 -24.44 -16.62 -13.68
C THR A 521 -23.77 -15.24 -13.76
N GLU A 522 -22.67 -15.17 -14.46
CA GLU A 522 -21.95 -13.90 -14.67
C GLU A 522 -22.74 -12.98 -15.62
N GLU A 523 -23.46 -13.54 -16.60
CA GLU A 523 -24.31 -12.77 -17.51
C GLU A 523 -25.48 -12.12 -16.78
N GLU A 524 -26.13 -12.85 -15.86
CA GLU A 524 -27.20 -12.28 -15.02
C GLU A 524 -26.69 -11.19 -14.10
N LEU A 525 -25.51 -11.37 -13.51
CA LEU A 525 -24.84 -10.33 -12.73
C LEU A 525 -24.53 -9.10 -13.58
N ALA A 526 -24.04 -9.31 -14.79
CA ALA A 526 -23.73 -8.26 -15.76
C ALA A 526 -24.98 -7.43 -16.10
N LYS A 527 -26.12 -8.09 -16.34
CA LYS A 527 -27.40 -7.43 -16.55
C LYS A 527 -27.82 -6.62 -15.33
N ARG A 528 -27.73 -7.21 -14.13
CA ARG A 528 -28.06 -6.52 -12.88
C ARG A 528 -27.18 -5.29 -12.64
N ILE A 529 -25.88 -5.37 -12.94
CA ILE A 529 -24.98 -4.22 -12.88
C ILE A 529 -25.46 -3.11 -13.81
N THR A 530 -25.80 -3.43 -15.05
CA THR A 530 -26.28 -2.47 -16.03
C THR A 530 -27.57 -1.78 -15.56
N ASP A 531 -28.54 -2.55 -15.09
CA ASP A 531 -29.82 -2.05 -14.59
C ASP A 531 -29.63 -1.09 -13.39
N VAL A 532 -28.79 -1.48 -12.44
CA VAL A 532 -28.50 -0.65 -11.26
C VAL A 532 -27.74 0.62 -11.64
N LEU A 533 -26.77 0.56 -12.55
CA LEU A 533 -26.05 1.74 -13.03
C LEU A 533 -26.96 2.71 -13.78
N ALA A 534 -27.92 2.20 -14.56
CA ALA A 534 -28.94 3.00 -15.24
C ALA A 534 -29.86 3.70 -14.21
N LEU A 535 -30.30 2.98 -13.19
CA LEU A 535 -31.17 3.49 -12.11
C LEU A 535 -30.50 4.63 -11.36
N VAL A 536 -29.21 4.51 -10.99
CA VAL A 536 -28.48 5.57 -10.30
C VAL A 536 -27.96 6.67 -11.24
N ASN A 537 -28.28 6.61 -12.54
CA ASN A 537 -27.87 7.57 -13.56
C ASN A 537 -26.33 7.66 -13.72
N LEU A 538 -25.61 6.54 -13.65
CA LEU A 538 -24.14 6.46 -13.76
C LEU A 538 -23.69 5.63 -14.97
N GLN A 539 -24.61 4.97 -15.67
CA GLN A 539 -24.31 4.12 -16.81
C GLN A 539 -23.58 4.90 -17.92
N GLU A 540 -24.04 6.14 -18.21
CA GLU A 540 -23.49 6.98 -19.26
C GLU A 540 -22.03 7.37 -19.00
N ASP A 541 -21.69 7.67 -17.75
CA ASP A 541 -20.31 8.00 -17.38
C ASP A 541 -19.36 6.83 -17.65
N PHE A 542 -19.73 5.63 -17.20
CA PHE A 542 -18.90 4.44 -17.44
C PHE A 542 -18.89 4.02 -18.90
N TYR A 543 -19.98 4.24 -19.62
CA TYR A 543 -20.00 4.03 -21.05
C TYR A 543 -19.01 4.97 -21.77
N ALA A 544 -19.01 6.26 -21.40
CA ALA A 544 -18.05 7.23 -21.91
C ALA A 544 -16.61 6.89 -21.52
N PHE A 545 -16.35 6.38 -20.32
CA PHE A 545 -15.04 5.87 -19.93
C PHE A 545 -14.63 4.70 -20.81
N GLY A 546 -15.54 3.74 -21.08
CA GLY A 546 -15.30 2.60 -21.95
C GLY A 546 -14.90 2.99 -23.35
N LEU A 547 -15.61 3.96 -23.93
CA LEU A 547 -15.28 4.49 -25.25
C LEU A 547 -13.88 5.14 -25.33
N ARG A 548 -13.38 5.66 -24.23
CA ARG A 548 -12.03 6.28 -24.12
C ARG A 548 -10.92 5.26 -23.83
N THR A 549 -11.23 4.00 -23.52
CA THR A 549 -10.19 2.99 -23.30
C THR A 549 -9.47 2.61 -24.58
N LYS A 550 -8.18 2.29 -24.47
CA LYS A 550 -7.40 1.73 -25.58
C LYS A 550 -7.67 0.25 -25.70
N LEU A 551 -7.59 -0.28 -26.94
CA LEU A 551 -7.82 -1.70 -27.20
C LEU A 551 -6.59 -2.60 -26.91
N SER A 552 -5.40 -2.01 -26.70
CA SER A 552 -4.17 -2.74 -26.39
C SER A 552 -4.24 -3.66 -25.17
N ASP A 553 -5.21 -3.47 -24.29
CA ASP A 553 -5.22 -4.10 -22.97
C ASP A 553 -6.06 -5.38 -22.85
N ALA A 554 -6.69 -5.89 -23.88
CA ALA A 554 -7.34 -7.21 -23.99
C ALA A 554 -8.45 -7.27 -25.05
N ALA A 555 -8.12 -7.27 -26.32
CA ALA A 555 -9.10 -7.65 -27.34
C ALA A 555 -9.01 -9.16 -27.58
N ASP A 556 -10.06 -9.89 -27.25
CA ASP A 556 -10.30 -11.19 -27.89
C ASP A 556 -10.60 -10.91 -29.38
N GLY A 557 -10.05 -11.70 -30.28
CA GLY A 557 -10.19 -11.43 -31.73
C GLY A 557 -11.64 -11.34 -32.24
N HIS A 558 -12.59 -11.89 -31.48
CA HIS A 558 -14.02 -11.76 -31.76
C HIS A 558 -14.53 -10.32 -31.52
N ASP A 559 -14.06 -9.64 -30.48
CA ASP A 559 -14.41 -8.24 -30.21
C ASP A 559 -13.89 -7.31 -31.30
N GLU A 560 -12.69 -7.57 -31.84
CA GLU A 560 -12.10 -6.77 -32.94
C GLU A 560 -12.96 -6.78 -34.19
N GLU A 561 -13.42 -7.97 -34.62
CA GLU A 561 -14.30 -8.12 -35.76
C GLU A 561 -15.61 -7.35 -35.61
N MET A 562 -16.19 -7.41 -34.39
CA MET A 562 -17.43 -6.70 -34.07
C MET A 562 -17.24 -5.17 -34.05
N PHE A 563 -16.09 -4.68 -33.58
CA PHE A 563 -15.78 -3.25 -33.65
C PHE A 563 -15.53 -2.76 -35.06
N LEU A 564 -14.89 -3.54 -35.93
CA LEU A 564 -14.75 -3.23 -37.35
C LEU A 564 -16.12 -3.17 -38.06
N LYS A 565 -17.02 -4.08 -37.70
CA LYS A 565 -18.40 -4.06 -38.17
C LYS A 565 -19.12 -2.79 -37.70
N ALA A 566 -18.98 -2.38 -36.44
CA ALA A 566 -19.55 -1.14 -35.92
C ALA A 566 -18.99 0.08 -36.68
N ARG A 567 -17.66 0.12 -36.96
CA ARG A 567 -17.01 1.14 -37.82
C ARG A 567 -17.66 1.24 -39.18
N SER A 568 -17.82 0.11 -39.87
CA SER A 568 -18.42 0.07 -41.22
C SER A 568 -19.84 0.64 -41.24
N ILE A 569 -20.67 0.24 -40.26
CA ILE A 569 -22.05 0.74 -40.14
C ILE A 569 -22.04 2.24 -39.81
N PHE A 570 -21.12 2.69 -38.92
CA PHE A 570 -21.02 4.10 -38.55
C PHE A 570 -20.67 4.97 -39.75
N LEU A 571 -19.65 4.61 -40.52
CA LEU A 571 -19.24 5.35 -41.72
C LEU A 571 -20.34 5.38 -42.81
N ASP A 572 -21.06 4.28 -43.00
CA ASP A 572 -22.18 4.22 -43.93
C ASP A 572 -23.32 5.13 -43.54
N ARG A 573 -23.72 5.14 -42.26
CA ARG A 573 -24.77 6.02 -41.76
C ARG A 573 -24.35 7.51 -41.72
N LEU A 574 -23.08 7.76 -41.41
CA LEU A 574 -22.54 9.12 -41.43
C LEU A 574 -22.61 9.74 -42.81
N THR A 575 -22.24 8.97 -43.85
CA THR A 575 -22.22 9.45 -45.25
C THR A 575 -23.62 9.63 -45.84
N LYS A 576 -24.59 8.84 -45.40
CA LYS A 576 -25.98 8.89 -45.90
C LYS A 576 -26.88 9.85 -45.11
N GLY A 577 -26.46 10.35 -43.95
CA GLY A 577 -27.26 11.17 -43.02
C GLY A 577 -26.90 12.66 -43.07
N ASP A 578 -27.69 13.48 -42.36
CA ASP A 578 -27.47 14.92 -42.20
C ASP A 578 -26.26 15.25 -41.30
N ASN A 579 -25.65 14.21 -40.70
CA ASN A 579 -24.54 14.34 -39.76
C ASN A 579 -23.16 14.22 -40.41
N ALA A 580 -23.09 14.13 -41.76
CA ALA A 580 -21.83 13.91 -42.48
C ALA A 580 -20.74 14.95 -42.16
N ALA A 581 -21.13 16.19 -41.83
CA ALA A 581 -20.19 17.24 -41.48
C ALA A 581 -19.84 17.31 -39.97
N ASP A 582 -20.40 16.41 -39.12
CA ASP A 582 -20.11 16.37 -37.70
C ASP A 582 -18.83 15.57 -37.38
N VAL A 583 -18.36 14.76 -38.36
CA VAL A 583 -17.12 13.99 -38.22
C VAL A 583 -16.28 14.17 -39.49
N GLU A 584 -15.02 14.55 -39.31
CA GLU A 584 -14.04 14.58 -40.40
C GLU A 584 -13.31 13.21 -40.45
N PRO A 585 -13.52 12.40 -41.51
CA PRO A 585 -13.00 11.03 -41.57
C PRO A 585 -11.49 11.01 -41.77
N PHE A 586 -10.86 9.90 -41.37
CA PHE A 586 -9.44 9.64 -41.61
C PHE A 586 -9.22 9.18 -43.07
N VAL A 587 -8.78 10.10 -43.91
CA VAL A 587 -8.40 9.81 -45.32
C VAL A 587 -6.90 9.99 -45.48
N LEU A 588 -6.18 8.94 -45.85
CA LEU A 588 -4.72 8.91 -45.90
C LEU A 588 -4.10 10.01 -46.77
N THR A 589 -4.77 10.40 -47.84
CA THR A 589 -4.31 11.36 -48.84
C THR A 589 -4.82 12.78 -48.63
N GLN A 590 -5.61 13.01 -47.59
CA GLN A 590 -6.18 14.32 -47.29
C GLN A 590 -5.72 14.80 -45.90
N PHE A 591 -5.45 16.09 -45.80
CA PHE A 591 -5.20 16.73 -44.52
C PHE A 591 -6.46 16.70 -43.67
N ASN A 592 -6.37 16.33 -42.41
CA ASN A 592 -7.49 16.34 -41.47
C ASN A 592 -7.37 17.60 -40.59
N SER A 593 -8.33 18.51 -40.69
CA SER A 593 -8.29 19.78 -39.99
C SER A 593 -8.42 19.66 -38.47
N GLN A 594 -9.08 18.62 -37.98
CA GLN A 594 -9.35 18.41 -36.55
C GLN A 594 -8.17 17.76 -35.80
N LEU A 595 -7.19 17.22 -36.55
CA LEU A 595 -5.97 16.66 -35.97
C LEU A 595 -4.90 17.74 -35.74
N THR A 596 -4.05 17.57 -34.72
CA THR A 596 -2.83 18.37 -34.62
C THR A 596 -1.88 18.08 -35.77
N LEU A 597 -0.91 18.95 -36.03
CA LEU A 597 0.06 18.72 -37.11
C LEU A 597 0.85 17.44 -36.88
N PHE A 598 1.20 17.11 -35.63
CA PHE A 598 1.83 15.84 -35.26
C PHE A 598 0.95 14.65 -35.59
N GLN A 599 -0.31 14.69 -35.18
CA GLN A 599 -1.26 13.62 -35.49
C GLN A 599 -1.50 13.47 -37.00
N ASN A 600 -1.46 14.56 -37.74
CA ASN A 600 -1.52 14.53 -39.19
C ASN A 600 -0.28 13.87 -39.82
N ILE A 601 0.93 14.11 -39.31
CA ILE A 601 2.16 13.47 -39.78
C ILE A 601 2.17 11.98 -39.46
N VAL A 602 1.92 11.62 -38.20
CA VAL A 602 1.92 10.22 -37.74
C VAL A 602 0.74 9.45 -38.37
N PHE A 603 -0.40 10.08 -38.48
CA PHE A 603 -1.66 9.50 -38.95
C PHE A 603 -1.96 8.16 -38.28
N GLY A 604 -1.97 8.19 -36.95
CA GLY A 604 -2.10 7.04 -36.09
C GLY A 604 -2.04 7.40 -34.61
N ALA A 605 -1.75 6.41 -33.79
CA ALA A 605 -1.60 6.57 -32.35
C ALA A 605 -0.20 6.12 -31.89
N VAL A 606 0.26 6.66 -30.75
CA VAL A 606 1.55 6.32 -30.14
C VAL A 606 1.36 5.44 -28.90
N SER A 607 2.32 4.51 -28.69
CA SER A 607 2.30 3.57 -27.56
C SER A 607 2.69 4.21 -26.24
N SER A 608 3.61 5.21 -26.27
CA SER A 608 4.20 5.82 -25.10
C SER A 608 4.03 7.34 -25.09
N PRO A 609 3.78 7.96 -23.92
CA PRO A 609 3.80 9.41 -23.76
C PRO A 609 5.11 10.06 -24.22
N ASP A 610 6.24 9.36 -24.13
CA ASP A 610 7.57 9.87 -24.56
C ASP A 610 7.64 10.18 -26.07
N MET A 611 6.67 9.72 -26.85
CA MET A 611 6.54 10.01 -28.27
C MET A 611 5.61 11.19 -28.57
N LEU A 612 5.00 11.80 -27.55
CA LEU A 612 4.20 13.03 -27.73
C LEU A 612 5.11 14.25 -27.96
N PRO A 613 4.69 15.26 -28.72
CA PRO A 613 5.53 16.37 -29.14
C PRO A 613 6.35 17.04 -28.02
N ASN A 614 5.75 17.21 -26.85
CA ASN A 614 6.40 17.88 -25.72
C ASN A 614 7.49 17.02 -25.05
N GLU A 615 7.37 15.69 -25.16
CA GLU A 615 8.26 14.72 -24.48
C GLU A 615 9.30 14.09 -25.40
N ILE A 616 9.24 14.34 -26.72
CA ILE A 616 10.20 13.78 -27.69
C ILE A 616 11.63 14.13 -27.27
N PRO A 617 12.55 13.16 -27.07
CA PRO A 617 13.94 13.45 -26.74
C PRO A 617 14.64 14.31 -27.80
N SER A 618 15.56 15.18 -27.39
CA SER A 618 16.24 16.10 -28.31
C SER A 618 17.13 15.41 -29.36
N ASP A 619 17.53 14.16 -29.08
CA ASP A 619 18.33 13.30 -29.95
C ASP A 619 17.47 12.28 -30.73
N SER A 620 16.16 12.38 -30.67
CA SER A 620 15.25 11.46 -31.38
C SER A 620 15.46 11.54 -32.91
N PRO A 621 15.47 10.38 -33.60
CA PRO A 621 15.50 10.34 -35.06
C PRO A 621 14.33 11.06 -35.75
N LEU A 622 13.25 11.33 -35.03
CA LEU A 622 12.09 12.07 -35.51
C LEU A 622 12.50 13.49 -35.99
N TRP A 623 13.43 14.14 -35.30
CA TRP A 623 13.93 15.46 -35.72
C TRP A 623 14.62 15.43 -37.07
N ALA A 624 15.40 14.38 -37.34
CA ALA A 624 16.04 14.20 -38.66
C ALA A 624 14.99 13.93 -39.74
N PHE A 625 13.92 13.20 -39.43
CA PHE A 625 12.80 13.00 -40.33
C PHE A 625 12.09 14.32 -40.66
N LEU A 626 11.77 15.14 -39.66
CA LEU A 626 11.11 16.43 -39.85
C LEU A 626 11.97 17.43 -40.68
N ALA A 627 13.28 17.26 -40.68
CA ALA A 627 14.18 18.07 -41.50
C ALA A 627 14.20 17.67 -42.97
N LEU A 628 13.58 16.53 -43.33
CA LEU A 628 13.44 16.13 -44.73
C LEU A 628 12.53 17.15 -45.46
N ASP A 629 12.89 17.49 -46.67
CA ASP A 629 12.17 18.42 -47.55
C ASP A 629 11.88 19.82 -46.93
N GLY A 630 12.64 20.18 -45.84
CA GLY A 630 12.51 21.49 -45.19
C GLY A 630 11.20 21.67 -44.39
N LEU A 631 10.55 20.59 -44.00
CA LEU A 631 9.32 20.65 -43.17
C LEU A 631 9.59 21.28 -41.80
N ASP A 632 10.75 21.02 -41.21
CA ASP A 632 11.18 21.61 -39.95
C ASP A 632 11.21 23.15 -39.99
N ALA A 633 11.64 23.75 -41.10
CA ALA A 633 11.64 25.22 -41.28
C ALA A 633 10.22 25.79 -41.39
N LYS A 634 9.30 25.05 -42.03
CA LYS A 634 7.87 25.45 -42.10
C LYS A 634 7.20 25.36 -40.75
N LEU A 635 7.43 24.22 -40.01
CA LEU A 635 6.92 24.03 -38.64
C LEU A 635 7.51 25.06 -37.66
N TYR A 636 8.80 25.37 -37.80
CA TYR A 636 9.46 26.40 -36.98
C TYR A 636 8.79 27.75 -37.14
N ARG A 637 8.49 28.17 -38.39
CA ARG A 637 7.81 29.46 -38.66
C ARG A 637 6.46 29.51 -38.00
N LEU A 638 5.62 28.50 -38.20
CA LEU A 638 4.30 28.44 -37.59
C LEU A 638 4.40 28.44 -36.06
N GLY A 639 5.28 27.61 -35.46
CA GLY A 639 5.42 27.51 -34.00
C GLY A 639 5.97 28.78 -33.37
N ARG A 640 6.86 29.52 -34.09
CA ARG A 640 7.36 30.80 -33.63
C ARG A 640 6.27 31.87 -33.67
N GLU A 641 5.46 31.91 -34.72
CA GLU A 641 4.36 32.83 -34.88
C GLU A 641 3.25 32.55 -33.86
N ALA A 642 2.85 31.30 -33.68
CA ALA A 642 1.90 30.92 -32.65
C ALA A 642 2.41 31.28 -31.23
N SER A 643 3.71 31.03 -30.95
CA SER A 643 4.31 31.41 -29.68
C SER A 643 4.33 32.93 -29.48
N SER A 644 4.57 33.73 -30.53
CA SER A 644 4.53 35.19 -30.46
C SER A 644 3.12 35.68 -30.11
N VAL A 645 2.11 35.20 -30.83
CA VAL A 645 0.70 35.56 -30.53
C VAL A 645 0.32 35.20 -29.07
N ILE A 646 0.72 34.03 -28.61
CA ILE A 646 0.40 33.58 -27.24
C ILE A 646 1.13 34.45 -26.21
N VAL A 647 2.42 34.73 -26.39
CA VAL A 647 3.19 35.60 -25.48
C VAL A 647 2.64 37.01 -25.47
N ASP A 648 2.23 37.57 -26.62
CA ASP A 648 1.65 38.91 -26.74
C ASP A 648 0.27 38.98 -26.03
N LEU A 649 -0.54 37.92 -26.13
CA LEU A 649 -1.89 37.88 -25.52
C LEU A 649 -1.87 37.60 -24.02
N PHE A 650 -0.91 36.83 -23.53
CA PHE A 650 -0.92 36.31 -22.16
C PHE A 650 0.32 36.72 -21.34
N GLY A 651 1.34 37.32 -21.91
CA GLY A 651 2.60 37.66 -21.25
C GLY A 651 2.48 38.71 -20.14
N GLU A 652 1.48 39.60 -20.21
CA GLU A 652 1.28 40.66 -19.21
C GLU A 652 0.09 40.46 -18.26
N VAL A 653 -0.72 39.40 -18.44
CA VAL A 653 -2.01 39.26 -17.72
C VAL A 653 -2.07 37.98 -16.91
N SER A 654 -1.97 38.06 -15.58
CA SER A 654 -2.07 36.91 -14.66
C SER A 654 -3.47 36.28 -14.57
N ASP A 655 -4.53 36.98 -14.96
CA ASP A 655 -5.91 36.49 -14.77
C ASP A 655 -6.39 35.50 -15.84
N ASN A 656 -5.66 35.33 -16.94
CA ASN A 656 -6.06 34.51 -18.07
C ASN A 656 -5.36 33.15 -18.14
N MET A 657 -4.67 32.71 -17.08
CA MET A 657 -3.93 31.43 -17.03
C MET A 657 -4.81 30.23 -17.36
N LYS A 658 -6.09 30.21 -16.93
CA LYS A 658 -7.02 29.11 -17.23
C LYS A 658 -7.36 28.98 -18.72
N ILE A 659 -7.32 30.05 -19.46
CA ILE A 659 -7.56 30.06 -20.93
C ILE A 659 -6.32 29.47 -21.61
N LEU A 660 -5.14 29.87 -21.19
CA LEU A 660 -3.87 29.34 -21.70
C LEU A 660 -3.70 27.85 -21.44
N GLU A 661 -4.10 27.39 -20.24
CA GLU A 661 -4.14 25.95 -19.91
C GLU A 661 -5.08 25.16 -20.84
N ARG A 662 -6.22 25.75 -21.23
CA ARG A 662 -7.17 25.12 -22.17
C ARG A 662 -6.67 25.05 -23.60
N LEU A 663 -5.85 26.01 -24.02
CA LEU A 663 -5.23 25.98 -25.35
C LEU A 663 -4.22 24.85 -25.50
N ASP A 664 -3.53 24.46 -24.41
CA ASP A 664 -2.60 23.33 -24.35
C ASP A 664 -1.47 23.37 -25.41
N LEU A 665 -1.07 24.60 -25.81
CA LEU A 665 0.05 24.82 -26.73
C LEU A 665 1.35 25.11 -26.00
N ILE A 666 1.30 25.96 -24.98
CA ILE A 666 2.44 26.35 -24.15
C ILE A 666 2.03 26.25 -22.68
N ASP A 667 2.83 25.55 -21.90
CA ASP A 667 2.65 25.48 -20.44
C ASP A 667 2.79 26.91 -19.87
N PRO A 668 1.79 27.40 -19.10
CA PRO A 668 1.81 28.72 -18.50
C PRO A 668 3.08 29.03 -17.70
N THR A 669 3.66 28.04 -17.04
CA THR A 669 4.89 28.19 -16.26
C THR A 669 6.13 28.42 -17.11
N ARG A 670 6.08 28.07 -18.41
CA ARG A 670 7.16 28.22 -19.39
C ARG A 670 7.02 29.47 -20.28
N LEU A 671 5.97 30.25 -20.11
CA LEU A 671 5.74 31.46 -20.95
C LEU A 671 6.92 32.43 -20.95
N PRO A 672 7.60 32.71 -19.81
CA PRO A 672 8.79 33.58 -19.80
C PRO A 672 9.95 33.00 -20.61
N ASP A 673 10.11 31.68 -20.63
CA ASP A 673 11.12 30.99 -21.44
C ASP A 673 10.87 31.21 -22.95
N TYR A 674 9.62 31.15 -23.38
CA TYR A 674 9.26 31.38 -24.79
C TYR A 674 9.46 32.87 -25.18
N SER A 675 9.12 33.79 -24.32
CA SER A 675 9.39 35.23 -24.52
C SER A 675 10.88 35.48 -24.69
N ALA A 676 11.73 34.90 -23.86
CA ALA A 676 13.20 35.05 -23.97
C ALA A 676 13.74 34.42 -25.27
N VAL A 677 13.18 33.28 -25.72
CA VAL A 677 13.59 32.64 -26.98
C VAL A 677 13.13 33.46 -28.17
N LEU A 678 11.91 34.00 -28.17
CA LEU A 678 11.41 34.88 -29.22
C LEU A 678 12.30 36.10 -29.42
N GLY A 679 12.72 36.78 -28.36
CA GLY A 679 13.60 37.94 -28.40
C GLY A 679 14.97 37.61 -28.98
N ARG A 680 15.62 36.52 -28.61
CA ARG A 680 16.97 36.16 -29.14
C ARG A 680 16.94 35.55 -30.54
N THR A 681 15.79 35.12 -31.03
CA THR A 681 15.63 34.60 -32.41
C THR A 681 15.01 35.61 -33.39
N GLU A 682 14.76 36.79 -32.95
CA GLU A 682 14.21 37.86 -33.80
C GLU A 682 15.17 38.25 -34.93
N GLY A 683 14.69 38.21 -36.15
CA GLY A 683 15.53 38.51 -37.34
C GLY A 683 16.60 37.48 -37.67
N VAL A 684 16.72 36.38 -36.92
CA VAL A 684 17.72 35.31 -37.15
C VAL A 684 17.23 34.33 -38.19
N ASP A 685 18.05 34.08 -39.24
CA ASP A 685 17.76 33.04 -40.24
C ASP A 685 17.63 31.66 -39.56
N PHE A 686 16.67 30.86 -39.99
CA PHE A 686 16.42 29.51 -39.46
C PHE A 686 17.68 28.64 -39.34
N ALA A 687 18.56 28.67 -40.34
CA ALA A 687 19.80 27.90 -40.37
C ALA A 687 20.75 28.26 -39.23
N ARG A 688 20.65 29.49 -38.69
CA ARG A 688 21.53 30.02 -37.61
C ARG A 688 20.90 29.93 -36.22
N VAL A 689 19.61 29.59 -36.11
CA VAL A 689 18.94 29.37 -34.81
C VAL A 689 19.51 28.14 -34.13
N PRO A 690 19.85 28.16 -32.82
CA PRO A 690 20.30 27.00 -32.09
C PRO A 690 19.25 25.85 -32.12
N GLN A 691 19.74 24.60 -32.22
CA GLN A 691 18.87 23.43 -32.33
C GLN A 691 17.84 23.34 -31.19
N PRO A 692 18.18 23.57 -29.89
CA PRO A 692 17.18 23.55 -28.83
C PRO A 692 16.05 24.56 -29.00
N ASP A 693 16.36 25.75 -29.53
CA ASP A 693 15.36 26.81 -29.74
C ASP A 693 14.47 26.48 -30.96
N ARG A 694 15.07 25.90 -32.01
CA ARG A 694 14.27 25.37 -33.15
C ARG A 694 13.28 24.33 -32.68
N GLN A 695 13.76 23.35 -31.89
CA GLN A 695 12.90 22.26 -31.38
C GLN A 695 11.77 22.78 -30.48
N LYS A 696 12.00 23.83 -29.68
CA LYS A 696 10.95 24.45 -28.87
C LYS A 696 9.77 24.93 -29.73
N PHE A 697 10.04 25.69 -30.75
CA PHE A 697 8.97 26.19 -31.62
C PHE A 697 8.33 25.10 -32.48
N ILE A 698 9.13 24.13 -32.95
CA ILE A 698 8.58 22.98 -33.71
C ILE A 698 7.62 22.17 -32.84
N ARG A 699 7.90 22.01 -31.52
CA ARG A 699 6.97 21.34 -30.58
C ARG A 699 5.63 22.07 -30.49
N VAL A 700 5.63 23.40 -30.43
CA VAL A 700 4.42 24.19 -30.43
C VAL A 700 3.65 23.96 -31.73
N ALA A 701 4.34 24.01 -32.89
CA ALA A 701 3.71 23.70 -34.18
C ALA A 701 3.11 22.30 -34.22
N LEU A 702 3.82 21.28 -33.74
CA LEU A 702 3.34 19.90 -33.74
C LEU A 702 2.05 19.71 -32.95
N ASN A 703 1.84 20.49 -31.88
CA ASN A 703 0.60 20.49 -31.07
C ASN A 703 -0.51 21.39 -31.67
N TYR A 704 -0.21 22.16 -32.73
CA TYR A 704 -1.17 23.11 -33.31
C TYR A 704 -2.29 22.41 -34.09
N SER A 705 -3.49 22.90 -33.94
CA SER A 705 -4.69 22.56 -34.74
C SER A 705 -5.52 23.81 -34.94
N GLU A 706 -5.89 24.13 -36.18
CA GLU A 706 -6.57 25.37 -36.53
C GLU A 706 -7.94 25.54 -35.87
N PRO A 707 -8.84 24.53 -35.85
CA PRO A 707 -10.16 24.66 -35.25
C PRO A 707 -10.13 24.91 -33.74
N ARG A 708 -9.11 24.38 -33.07
CA ARG A 708 -8.93 24.49 -31.58
C ARG A 708 -8.30 25.82 -31.22
N HIS A 709 -7.27 26.27 -31.93
CA HIS A 709 -6.46 27.42 -31.55
C HIS A 709 -6.86 28.71 -32.25
N ARG A 710 -7.42 28.65 -33.46
CA ARG A 710 -8.00 29.72 -34.24
C ARG A 710 -7.05 30.90 -34.44
N LEU A 711 -5.80 30.66 -34.81
CA LEU A 711 -4.79 31.68 -35.02
C LEU A 711 -4.61 32.02 -36.52
N ASP A 712 -5.29 31.32 -37.42
CA ASP A 712 -5.23 31.49 -38.87
C ASP A 712 -3.79 31.39 -39.45
N LEU A 713 -3.02 30.43 -38.92
CA LEU A 713 -1.63 30.23 -39.29
C LEU A 713 -1.40 29.05 -40.23
N LEU A 714 -2.43 28.25 -40.49
CA LEU A 714 -2.34 27.08 -41.35
C LEU A 714 -2.49 27.51 -42.83
N THR A 715 -1.47 27.20 -43.64
CA THR A 715 -1.46 27.46 -45.09
C THR A 715 -1.65 26.15 -45.87
N ASP A 716 -2.21 26.26 -47.10
CA ASP A 716 -2.37 25.09 -47.99
C ASP A 716 -1.03 24.41 -48.27
N ASP A 717 0.03 25.20 -48.51
CA ASP A 717 1.40 24.71 -48.75
C ASP A 717 1.95 23.88 -47.56
N LEU A 718 1.61 24.24 -46.31
CA LEU A 718 1.99 23.47 -45.15
C LEU A 718 1.14 22.20 -45.00
N SER A 719 -0.15 22.28 -45.27
CA SER A 719 -1.05 21.13 -45.27
C SER A 719 -0.62 20.07 -46.27
N ASP A 720 -0.28 20.47 -47.50
CA ASP A 720 0.24 19.57 -48.55
C ASP A 720 1.59 18.96 -48.15
N ALA A 721 2.49 19.78 -47.55
CA ALA A 721 3.78 19.28 -47.07
C ALA A 721 3.61 18.22 -45.93
N ILE A 722 2.61 18.42 -45.06
CA ILE A 722 2.33 17.47 -43.99
C ILE A 722 1.73 16.17 -44.53
N VAL A 723 0.83 16.22 -45.50
CA VAL A 723 0.30 15.02 -46.16
C VAL A 723 1.43 14.24 -46.84
N LYS A 724 2.34 14.93 -47.54
CA LYS A 724 3.53 14.31 -48.12
C LYS A 724 4.40 13.66 -47.05
N ALA A 725 4.69 14.38 -45.96
CA ALA A 725 5.47 13.84 -44.84
C ALA A 725 4.81 12.62 -44.20
N ARG A 726 3.46 12.56 -44.11
CA ARG A 726 2.69 11.40 -43.62
C ARG A 726 3.01 10.13 -44.41
N LEU A 727 2.97 10.21 -45.74
CA LEU A 727 3.25 9.08 -46.61
C LEU A 727 4.70 8.60 -46.43
N GLU A 728 5.65 9.54 -46.39
CA GLU A 728 7.06 9.24 -46.19
C GLU A 728 7.36 8.70 -44.78
N PHE A 729 6.66 9.19 -43.73
CA PHE A 729 6.80 8.73 -42.34
C PHE A 729 6.51 7.24 -42.24
N ARG A 730 5.40 6.79 -42.85
CA ARG A 730 5.01 5.38 -42.81
C ARG A 730 6.07 4.47 -43.45
N GLU A 731 6.70 4.92 -44.55
CA GLU A 731 7.70 4.16 -45.29
C GLU A 731 9.10 4.24 -44.66
N LYS A 732 9.53 5.43 -44.25
CA LYS A 732 10.92 5.70 -43.82
C LYS A 732 11.14 5.55 -42.32
N LEU A 733 10.12 5.21 -41.54
CA LEU A 733 10.27 5.07 -40.07
C LEU A 733 11.27 3.95 -39.76
N PRO A 734 12.30 4.22 -38.93
CA PRO A 734 13.25 3.22 -38.49
C PRO A 734 12.59 2.02 -37.82
N ALA A 735 13.01 0.80 -38.13
CA ALA A 735 12.39 -0.45 -37.65
C ALA A 735 12.30 -0.48 -36.10
N ARG A 736 13.29 0.09 -35.40
CA ARG A 736 13.33 0.20 -33.91
C ARG A 736 12.19 1.06 -33.34
N MET A 737 11.69 2.03 -34.11
CA MET A 737 10.60 2.93 -33.70
C MET A 737 9.22 2.45 -34.14
N ARG A 738 9.13 1.52 -35.08
CA ARG A 738 7.82 1.05 -35.62
C ARG A 738 6.88 0.52 -34.54
N LYS A 739 7.43 -0.13 -33.49
CA LYS A 739 6.64 -0.65 -32.38
C LYS A 739 5.97 0.46 -31.53
N ASP A 740 6.46 1.68 -31.64
CA ASP A 740 5.97 2.82 -30.84
C ASP A 740 4.82 3.55 -31.53
N PHE A 741 4.49 3.18 -32.76
CA PHE A 741 3.43 3.78 -33.57
C PHE A 741 2.49 2.71 -34.12
N SER A 742 1.19 3.00 -34.11
CA SER A 742 0.18 2.23 -34.82
C SER A 742 -0.60 3.16 -35.74
N PHE A 743 -0.61 2.84 -37.04
CA PHE A 743 -1.21 3.69 -38.08
C PHE A 743 -2.72 3.45 -38.20
N HIS A 744 -3.48 4.46 -38.61
CA HIS A 744 -4.88 4.28 -38.95
C HIS A 744 -4.99 3.46 -40.25
N ASP A 745 -5.69 2.35 -40.18
CA ASP A 745 -6.02 1.47 -41.26
C ASP A 745 -7.53 1.18 -41.26
N PRO A 746 -8.23 1.31 -42.39
CA PRO A 746 -9.67 1.07 -42.42
C PRO A 746 -10.05 -0.40 -42.10
N GLU A 747 -9.17 -1.37 -42.39
CA GLU A 747 -9.43 -2.79 -42.19
C GLU A 747 -8.87 -3.36 -40.87
N GLU A 748 -8.08 -2.57 -40.15
CA GLU A 748 -7.46 -2.98 -38.88
C GLU A 748 -7.88 -2.07 -37.71
N ILE A 749 -7.88 -2.64 -36.51
CA ILE A 749 -8.03 -1.90 -35.26
C ILE A 749 -6.70 -1.31 -34.85
N ASN A 750 -6.68 -0.05 -34.49
CA ASN A 750 -5.51 0.61 -33.92
C ASN A 750 -5.47 0.33 -32.41
N PRO A 751 -4.52 -0.48 -31.91
CA PRO A 751 -4.48 -0.87 -30.48
C PRO A 751 -4.13 0.29 -29.55
N PHE A 752 -3.51 1.35 -30.04
CA PHE A 752 -3.12 2.51 -29.22
C PHE A 752 -4.13 3.64 -29.26
N ALA A 753 -5.11 3.59 -30.16
CA ALA A 753 -6.22 4.53 -30.21
C ALA A 753 -7.35 4.13 -29.25
N SER A 754 -8.18 5.09 -28.88
CA SER A 754 -9.38 4.82 -28.10
C SER A 754 -10.38 3.98 -28.88
N LEU A 755 -11.27 3.28 -28.17
CA LEU A 755 -12.35 2.52 -28.82
C LEU A 755 -13.23 3.46 -29.68
N GLN A 756 -13.52 4.65 -29.17
CA GLN A 756 -14.25 5.68 -29.91
C GLN A 756 -13.54 6.05 -31.22
N ASP A 757 -12.25 6.37 -31.18
CA ASP A 757 -11.48 6.75 -32.35
C ASP A 757 -11.43 5.62 -33.40
N ASN A 758 -11.36 4.36 -32.90
CA ASN A 758 -11.40 3.20 -33.76
C ASN A 758 -12.73 3.03 -34.52
N ILE A 759 -13.86 3.28 -33.83
CA ILE A 759 -15.17 3.12 -34.46
C ILE A 759 -15.52 4.34 -35.33
N LEU A 760 -15.27 5.56 -34.86
CA LEU A 760 -15.52 6.78 -35.62
C LEU A 760 -14.67 6.85 -36.91
N PHE A 761 -13.46 6.28 -36.83
CA PHE A 761 -12.43 6.38 -37.89
C PHE A 761 -12.33 7.80 -38.47
N GLY A 762 -12.33 8.78 -37.55
CA GLY A 762 -12.36 10.21 -37.81
C GLY A 762 -12.35 11.03 -36.54
N ARG A 763 -12.45 12.32 -36.64
CA ARG A 763 -12.57 13.26 -35.54
C ARG A 763 -13.89 14.04 -35.57
N ILE A 764 -14.49 14.20 -34.38
CA ILE A 764 -15.66 15.06 -34.24
C ILE A 764 -15.26 16.50 -34.57
N ALA A 765 -16.06 17.20 -35.37
CA ALA A 765 -15.77 18.58 -35.81
C ALA A 765 -15.87 19.55 -34.64
N ASP A 766 -14.72 20.12 -34.20
CA ASP A 766 -14.66 21.19 -33.22
C ASP A 766 -15.33 22.45 -33.78
N GLY A 767 -16.17 23.08 -32.96
CA GLY A 767 -16.88 24.32 -33.36
C GLY A 767 -18.27 24.11 -33.92
N ARG A 768 -18.76 22.88 -34.14
CA ARG A 768 -20.18 22.62 -34.47
C ARG A 768 -20.98 22.36 -33.19
N ALA A 769 -21.92 23.21 -32.90
CA ALA A 769 -22.78 23.05 -31.72
C ALA A 769 -23.56 21.72 -31.78
N GLY A 770 -23.46 20.91 -30.70
CA GLY A 770 -24.16 19.63 -30.59
C GLY A 770 -23.64 18.50 -31.43
N ALA A 771 -22.51 18.62 -32.16
CA ALA A 771 -21.92 17.54 -32.95
C ALA A 771 -21.55 16.36 -32.09
N ALA A 772 -20.93 16.58 -30.94
CA ALA A 772 -20.56 15.51 -30.01
C ALA A 772 -21.77 14.70 -29.49
N ASP A 773 -22.89 15.38 -29.22
CA ASP A 773 -24.11 14.73 -28.74
C ASP A 773 -24.76 13.87 -29.84
N ARG A 774 -24.84 14.42 -31.06
CA ARG A 774 -25.40 13.69 -32.22
C ARG A 774 -24.57 12.50 -32.61
N VAL A 775 -23.25 12.65 -32.66
CA VAL A 775 -22.32 11.56 -32.95
C VAL A 775 -22.37 10.51 -31.84
N GLY A 776 -22.41 10.94 -30.58
CA GLY A 776 -22.55 10.05 -29.43
C GLY A 776 -23.85 9.24 -29.45
N ALA A 777 -24.98 9.86 -29.80
CA ALA A 777 -26.27 9.18 -29.96
C ALA A 777 -26.24 8.15 -31.12
N LEU A 778 -25.66 8.51 -32.26
CA LEU A 778 -25.51 7.60 -33.40
C LEU A 778 -24.61 6.43 -33.06
N LEU A 779 -23.46 6.67 -32.43
CA LEU A 779 -22.52 5.65 -31.98
C LEU A 779 -23.18 4.65 -31.03
N ARG A 780 -23.95 5.16 -30.07
CA ARG A 780 -24.68 4.33 -29.10
C ARG A 780 -25.69 3.42 -29.78
N ALA A 781 -26.51 3.98 -30.68
CA ALA A 781 -27.50 3.22 -31.43
C ALA A 781 -26.85 2.06 -32.24
N ILE A 782 -25.69 2.32 -32.83
CA ILE A 782 -24.95 1.31 -33.59
C ILE A 782 -24.37 0.22 -32.66
N LEU A 783 -23.78 0.63 -31.53
CA LEU A 783 -23.21 -0.34 -30.59
C LEU A 783 -24.29 -1.21 -29.94
N GLU A 784 -25.49 -0.66 -29.74
CA GLU A 784 -26.65 -1.44 -29.28
C GLU A 784 -27.12 -2.43 -30.35
N GLU A 785 -27.23 -1.98 -31.61
CA GLU A 785 -27.62 -2.84 -32.75
C GLU A 785 -26.63 -3.99 -32.98
N VAL A 786 -25.34 -3.73 -32.80
CA VAL A 786 -24.28 -4.75 -32.95
C VAL A 786 -24.13 -5.62 -31.68
N GLY A 787 -24.80 -5.27 -30.55
CA GLY A 787 -24.73 -6.02 -29.30
C GLY A 787 -23.47 -5.74 -28.46
N LEU A 788 -22.75 -4.63 -28.72
CA LEU A 788 -21.50 -4.26 -28.03
C LEU A 788 -21.69 -3.34 -26.83
N SER A 789 -22.91 -2.91 -26.50
CA SER A 789 -23.17 -1.95 -25.40
C SER A 789 -22.60 -2.43 -24.06
N TYR A 790 -22.74 -3.71 -23.73
CA TYR A 790 -22.20 -4.26 -22.50
C TYR A 790 -20.67 -4.34 -22.53
N ALA A 791 -20.07 -4.74 -23.63
CA ALA A 791 -18.60 -4.80 -23.76
C ALA A 791 -17.94 -3.42 -23.56
N VAL A 792 -18.57 -2.35 -24.04
CA VAL A 792 -18.13 -0.96 -23.80
C VAL A 792 -18.28 -0.60 -22.34
N LEU A 793 -19.42 -0.90 -21.71
CA LEU A 793 -19.67 -0.64 -20.29
C LEU A 793 -18.69 -1.40 -19.40
N GLU A 794 -18.42 -2.67 -19.68
CA GLU A 794 -17.45 -3.48 -18.94
C GLU A 794 -16.04 -2.88 -19.01
N ARG A 795 -15.63 -2.40 -20.18
CA ARG A 795 -14.35 -1.67 -20.33
C ARG A 795 -14.32 -0.39 -19.51
N GLY A 796 -15.43 0.34 -19.45
CA GLY A 796 -15.58 1.51 -18.58
C GLY A 796 -15.50 1.18 -17.10
N LEU A 797 -16.02 0.04 -16.70
CA LEU A 797 -15.91 -0.45 -15.30
C LEU A 797 -14.47 -0.85 -14.92
N LYS A 798 -13.56 -1.06 -15.87
CA LYS A 798 -12.12 -1.24 -15.63
C LYS A 798 -11.39 0.08 -15.36
N TYR A 799 -12.09 1.23 -15.43
CA TYR A 799 -11.50 2.53 -15.11
C TYR A 799 -10.96 2.57 -13.68
N GLU A 800 -9.69 3.00 -13.55
CA GLU A 800 -8.99 3.13 -12.26
C GLU A 800 -9.49 4.37 -11.52
N ILE A 801 -10.22 4.16 -10.42
CA ILE A 801 -10.85 5.26 -9.65
C ILE A 801 -9.91 5.94 -8.66
N GLY A 802 -8.71 5.40 -8.43
CA GLY A 802 -7.76 5.90 -7.46
C GLY A 802 -8.15 5.63 -6.00
N SER A 803 -7.25 5.94 -5.08
CA SER A 803 -7.52 5.78 -3.64
C SER A 803 -8.64 6.71 -3.19
N GLY A 804 -9.61 6.18 -2.45
CA GLY A 804 -10.81 6.93 -2.03
C GLY A 804 -11.74 7.32 -3.16
N GLY A 805 -11.53 6.82 -4.39
CA GLY A 805 -12.31 7.20 -5.56
C GLY A 805 -12.01 8.62 -6.06
N ARG A 806 -10.83 9.19 -5.78
CA ARG A 806 -10.48 10.60 -6.05
C ARG A 806 -10.50 10.99 -7.52
N ARG A 807 -10.46 10.02 -8.44
CA ARG A 807 -10.57 10.28 -9.89
C ARG A 807 -12.02 10.44 -10.36
N LEU A 808 -12.97 10.11 -9.52
CA LEU A 808 -14.40 10.35 -9.75
C LEU A 808 -14.83 11.65 -9.09
N SER A 809 -15.81 12.35 -9.67
CA SER A 809 -16.47 13.48 -9.01
C SER A 809 -17.21 13.01 -7.74
N LEU A 810 -17.57 13.94 -6.86
CA LEU A 810 -18.33 13.60 -5.66
C LEU A 810 -19.69 12.98 -6.01
N SER A 811 -20.38 13.52 -7.04
CA SER A 811 -21.65 12.96 -7.54
C SER A 811 -21.48 11.52 -8.04
N GLN A 812 -20.46 11.25 -8.88
CA GLN A 812 -20.16 9.90 -9.35
C GLN A 812 -19.81 8.93 -8.20
N ARG A 813 -19.07 9.40 -7.19
CA ARG A 813 -18.80 8.59 -6.00
C ARG A 813 -20.07 8.25 -5.23
N GLN A 814 -20.95 9.22 -5.02
CA GLN A 814 -22.23 9.02 -4.33
C GLN A 814 -23.12 8.03 -5.10
N GLN A 815 -23.24 8.18 -6.42
CA GLN A 815 -23.98 7.26 -7.28
C GLN A 815 -23.38 5.86 -7.26
N LEU A 816 -22.04 5.72 -7.34
CA LEU A 816 -21.37 4.43 -7.26
C LEU A 816 -21.54 3.76 -5.87
N GLY A 817 -21.54 4.57 -4.80
CA GLY A 817 -21.83 4.10 -3.44
C GLY A 817 -23.25 3.54 -3.31
N LEU A 818 -24.23 4.22 -3.88
CA LEU A 818 -25.60 3.77 -3.93
C LEU A 818 -25.76 2.49 -4.78
N ALA A 819 -25.14 2.47 -5.99
CA ALA A 819 -25.16 1.31 -6.85
C ALA A 819 -24.58 0.06 -6.16
N ARG A 820 -23.45 0.20 -5.43
CA ARG A 820 -22.85 -0.88 -4.64
C ARG A 820 -23.80 -1.47 -3.61
N VAL A 821 -24.60 -0.63 -2.98
CA VAL A 821 -25.59 -1.06 -1.96
C VAL A 821 -26.79 -1.72 -2.61
N LEU A 822 -27.35 -1.14 -3.68
CA LEU A 822 -28.51 -1.69 -4.39
C LEU A 822 -28.22 -3.04 -5.06
N LEU A 823 -26.98 -3.24 -5.50
CA LEU A 823 -26.58 -4.48 -6.17
C LEU A 823 -26.75 -5.72 -5.27
N ARG A 824 -26.59 -5.58 -3.96
CA ARG A 824 -26.73 -6.67 -2.98
C ARG A 824 -28.14 -6.90 -2.46
N ARG A 825 -29.17 -6.16 -2.96
CA ARG A 825 -30.57 -6.28 -2.60
C ARG A 825 -30.80 -6.25 -1.07
N PRO A 826 -30.57 -5.13 -0.40
CA PRO A 826 -30.82 -5.01 1.04
C PRO A 826 -32.31 -5.13 1.33
N GLU A 827 -32.69 -5.58 2.54
CA GLU A 827 -34.08 -5.60 3.01
C GLU A 827 -34.56 -4.23 3.51
N PHE A 828 -33.58 -3.38 3.90
CA PHE A 828 -33.82 -2.01 4.29
C PHE A 828 -32.70 -1.11 3.82
N LEU A 829 -33.03 -0.10 3.03
CA LEU A 829 -32.07 0.85 2.45
C LEU A 829 -32.11 2.17 3.21
N ILE A 830 -30.97 2.63 3.69
CA ILE A 830 -30.80 3.93 4.33
C ILE A 830 -29.95 4.80 3.41
N VAL A 831 -30.52 5.90 2.92
CA VAL A 831 -29.80 6.93 2.16
C VAL A 831 -29.68 8.18 3.02
N ASN A 832 -28.55 8.33 3.68
CA ASN A 832 -28.28 9.44 4.58
C ASN A 832 -27.53 10.53 3.83
N ARG A 833 -28.27 11.45 3.20
CA ARG A 833 -27.72 12.53 2.34
C ARG A 833 -26.75 12.02 1.28
N GLY A 834 -26.94 10.78 0.85
CA GLY A 834 -26.01 10.07 -0.01
C GLY A 834 -25.96 10.55 -1.45
N LEU A 835 -26.83 11.50 -1.87
CA LEU A 835 -26.88 12.08 -3.21
C LEU A 835 -26.91 13.62 -3.18
N ASN A 836 -26.38 14.24 -2.15
CA ASN A 836 -26.42 15.71 -1.98
C ASN A 836 -25.55 16.49 -2.98
N ALA A 837 -24.68 15.81 -3.73
CA ALA A 837 -23.84 16.42 -4.77
C ALA A 837 -24.51 16.40 -6.16
N LEU A 838 -25.72 15.83 -6.29
CA LEU A 838 -26.48 15.80 -7.52
C LEU A 838 -27.49 16.94 -7.58
N ASP A 839 -27.91 17.31 -8.79
CA ASP A 839 -29.01 18.23 -8.98
C ASP A 839 -30.36 17.61 -8.60
N ASN A 840 -31.31 18.44 -8.21
CA ASN A 840 -32.62 18.00 -7.71
C ASN A 840 -33.38 17.10 -8.70
N ARG A 841 -33.28 17.35 -9.99
CA ARG A 841 -33.99 16.58 -11.02
C ARG A 841 -33.44 15.16 -11.13
N THR A 842 -32.11 15.05 -11.08
CA THR A 842 -31.44 13.75 -11.07
C THR A 842 -31.75 12.98 -9.80
N VAL A 843 -31.74 13.63 -8.62
CA VAL A 843 -32.14 13.00 -7.35
C VAL A 843 -33.57 12.49 -7.43
N GLU A 844 -34.53 13.31 -7.90
CA GLU A 844 -35.93 12.91 -8.04
C GLU A 844 -36.10 11.67 -8.95
N LYS A 845 -35.39 11.65 -10.09
CA LYS A 845 -35.38 10.47 -10.98
C LYS A 845 -34.89 9.22 -10.29
N VAL A 846 -33.78 9.33 -9.55
CA VAL A 846 -33.19 8.19 -8.81
C VAL A 846 -34.10 7.73 -7.68
N VAL A 847 -34.69 8.66 -6.92
CA VAL A 847 -35.65 8.33 -5.84
C VAL A 847 -36.86 7.56 -6.39
N ARG A 848 -37.50 8.07 -7.45
CA ARG A 848 -38.64 7.38 -8.10
C ARG A 848 -38.24 5.98 -8.57
N GLY A 849 -37.08 5.86 -9.23
CA GLY A 849 -36.56 4.56 -9.66
C GLY A 849 -36.33 3.57 -8.51
N ILE A 850 -35.83 4.04 -7.34
CA ILE A 850 -35.64 3.21 -6.15
C ILE A 850 -36.98 2.79 -5.56
N LEU A 851 -37.98 3.72 -5.46
CA LEU A 851 -39.29 3.42 -4.96
C LEU A 851 -40.06 2.45 -5.87
N ASP A 852 -39.90 2.54 -7.18
CA ASP A 852 -40.44 1.58 -8.13
C ASP A 852 -39.74 0.20 -7.99
N MET A 853 -38.43 0.19 -7.80
CA MET A 853 -37.69 -1.05 -7.58
C MET A 853 -38.05 -1.71 -6.26
N SER A 854 -38.25 -0.94 -5.17
CA SER A 854 -38.63 -1.47 -3.86
C SER A 854 -39.96 -2.23 -3.91
N LYS A 855 -40.91 -1.80 -4.76
CA LYS A 855 -42.20 -2.43 -4.96
C LYS A 855 -42.19 -3.61 -5.95
N SER A 856 -41.21 -3.60 -6.90
CA SER A 856 -41.20 -4.59 -7.98
C SER A 856 -40.39 -5.85 -7.63
N GLU A 857 -39.44 -5.78 -6.69
CA GLU A 857 -38.62 -6.95 -6.29
C GLU A 857 -39.41 -7.92 -5.42
N THR A 858 -39.20 -9.22 -5.62
CA THR A 858 -39.84 -10.28 -4.83
C THR A 858 -39.45 -10.13 -3.36
N GLY A 859 -40.43 -9.80 -2.50
CA GLY A 859 -40.23 -9.54 -1.08
C GLY A 859 -40.20 -8.05 -0.71
N GLY A 860 -39.98 -7.16 -1.67
CA GLY A 860 -39.85 -5.72 -1.42
C GLY A 860 -38.68 -5.35 -0.49
N PHE A 861 -38.38 -4.09 -0.37
CA PHE A 861 -37.47 -3.57 0.67
C PHE A 861 -37.96 -2.19 1.12
N GLY A 862 -37.71 -1.82 2.38
CA GLY A 862 -38.04 -0.48 2.86
C GLY A 862 -36.90 0.52 2.59
N VAL A 863 -37.26 1.80 2.56
CA VAL A 863 -36.37 2.90 2.31
C VAL A 863 -36.49 3.96 3.39
N LEU A 864 -35.37 4.31 4.01
CA LEU A 864 -35.23 5.50 4.84
C LEU A 864 -34.38 6.54 4.10
N TRP A 865 -35.03 7.57 3.61
CA TRP A 865 -34.41 8.66 2.86
C TRP A 865 -34.23 9.90 3.73
N ILE A 866 -32.99 10.23 4.07
CA ILE A 866 -32.68 11.37 4.93
C ILE A 866 -32.27 12.56 4.06
N THR A 867 -33.03 13.63 4.14
CA THR A 867 -32.87 14.82 3.30
C THR A 867 -33.19 16.11 4.04
N SER A 868 -32.70 17.23 3.54
CA SER A 868 -33.12 18.57 3.94
C SER A 868 -34.09 19.24 2.95
N ALA A 869 -34.33 18.58 1.80
CA ALA A 869 -35.18 19.11 0.74
C ALA A 869 -36.62 18.58 0.89
N GLU A 870 -37.57 19.46 1.15
CA GLU A 870 -39.01 19.12 1.24
C GLU A 870 -39.53 18.50 -0.06
N SER A 871 -39.06 18.96 -1.23
CA SER A 871 -39.44 18.40 -2.53
C SER A 871 -39.08 16.91 -2.69
N HIS A 872 -38.00 16.47 -2.07
CA HIS A 872 -37.62 15.07 -2.11
C HIS A 872 -38.39 14.26 -1.07
N ALA A 873 -38.67 14.85 0.10
CA ALA A 873 -39.46 14.19 1.14
C ALA A 873 -40.92 13.94 0.69
N ALA A 874 -41.49 14.84 -0.09
CA ALA A 874 -42.85 14.73 -0.64
C ALA A 874 -43.06 13.54 -1.62
N LEU A 875 -41.98 12.86 -2.04
CA LEU A 875 -42.08 11.65 -2.86
C LEU A 875 -42.40 10.37 -2.04
N PHE A 876 -42.29 10.45 -0.72
CA PHE A 876 -42.43 9.32 0.18
C PHE A 876 -43.81 9.31 0.83
N HIS A 877 -44.31 8.11 1.14
CA HIS A 877 -45.61 7.94 1.73
C HIS A 877 -45.67 8.39 3.20
N ARG A 878 -44.55 8.40 3.92
CA ARG A 878 -44.46 8.85 5.30
C ARG A 878 -43.25 9.81 5.44
N VAL A 879 -43.48 10.94 6.12
CA VAL A 879 -42.49 11.96 6.38
C VAL A 879 -42.35 12.19 7.88
N ILE A 880 -41.19 11.91 8.42
CA ILE A 880 -40.84 12.22 9.81
C ILE A 880 -39.94 13.46 9.84
N LYS A 881 -40.25 14.44 10.69
CA LYS A 881 -39.52 15.72 10.76
C LYS A 881 -38.79 15.84 12.08
N PHE A 882 -37.53 16.21 11.97
CA PHE A 882 -36.66 16.46 13.11
C PHE A 882 -36.25 17.92 13.21
N SER A 883 -36.17 18.45 14.43
CA SER A 883 -35.51 19.73 14.71
C SER A 883 -34.86 19.67 16.08
N ARG A 884 -33.64 20.19 16.15
CA ARG A 884 -32.82 20.26 17.38
C ARG A 884 -32.75 18.94 18.17
N GLY A 885 -32.68 17.83 17.45
CA GLY A 885 -32.54 16.49 18.04
C GLY A 885 -33.84 15.87 18.56
N THR A 886 -34.99 16.45 18.28
CA THR A 886 -36.32 15.93 18.67
C THR A 886 -37.19 15.64 17.45
N LEU A 887 -37.97 14.60 17.53
CA LEU A 887 -39.01 14.29 16.53
C LEU A 887 -40.16 15.28 16.73
N ILE A 888 -40.47 16.08 15.69
CA ILE A 888 -41.51 17.10 15.74
C ILE A 888 -42.83 16.61 15.17
N SER A 889 -42.82 15.96 14.03
CA SER A 889 -43.99 15.40 13.38
C SER A 889 -43.67 14.08 12.71
N ASP A 890 -44.70 13.27 12.60
CA ASP A 890 -44.73 11.98 11.93
C ASP A 890 -46.05 11.95 11.12
N GLU A 891 -45.95 12.23 9.83
CA GLU A 891 -47.08 12.48 8.96
C GLU A 891 -47.14 11.43 7.84
N MET A 892 -48.29 10.81 7.61
CA MET A 892 -48.52 10.02 6.41
C MET A 892 -48.79 10.99 5.25
N GLY A 893 -48.00 10.85 4.15
CA GLY A 893 -48.27 11.58 2.91
C GLY A 893 -49.62 11.22 2.30
N GLU A 894 -50.24 12.19 1.64
CA GLU A 894 -51.51 11.99 0.93
C GLU A 894 -51.38 11.02 -0.25
#